data_ddb7131fa8060fea578e6b6a37c05b43
#
_entry.id   ddb7131fa8060fea578e6b6a37c05b43
#
_cell.length_a   1.000
_cell.length_b   1.000
_cell.length_c   1.000
_cell.angle_alpha   90.00
_cell.angle_beta   90.00
_cell.angle_gamma   90.00
#
_symmetry.space_group_name_H-M   'P 1'
#
loop_
_entity.id
_entity.type
_entity.pdbx_description
1 polymer ?
#
loop_
_entity_poly.entity_id
_entity_poly.type
_entity_poly.pdbx_seq_one_letter_code
_entity_poly.pdbx_strand_id
1 'polypeptide(L)'
;MRSKIDATAGRRGKQKKVTPPPGGKALQRLFAYLGRRDPVLNNEVVATIAVPRSARPKFGLTRAALQAPVVGAPRARRMKRTQSAARSLAAAMIKAATALGRRRGTSRARRGRARALTAPPVPAPSIWQSIGPFLVPDGQTYGSNRIDVIGRVASIAVDPRDPKHLLVGGAGGGIWESLDTGATWQPRTDQMPSLAIGAITFDPSAAKRVYAGSGEGNFYANLGAGVYRSTDGGTTWTVLASAPFVGIGFYDLVVDPQNPTVLYAATTNGFFRSTNSGVSWSLKRPGKCWDISIHPHGGMTELLATFADGLFVSTNAGNSFAAVPLPAGPTAPWARLAVDRVAAAPDVTYAFGAKGTTAYVWRRSGTTWTKITSVPALNVSQAWYDWYVAAPPDDKGRVYLGAIDAYRGTLSGSTWTWKDVTTQGANSIHPDQHCLTFSPNNSQIIYAGSDGGIFRSGDGGGTWKPLNRGLGITEMEYLASDPTTWKWLMAGTQDNGTIRFTGSTVWDHIADGDGGDCGVNQLNPNIVYHSFYNVSLERSNNKGNTWTNLSPPSVPSFFYPPVEVFGSTVAIGASSLVITRTGAGPWTTVPLGLASNEAASAMREIDANTILIGTNLGRILKVSWTGAAWSKTFLTSPTPRFISCIAVDPSNPLRVWVTISQVGGAMVYRSDNQGMSWVSSTAGLPSIPVNSVVVDPANFKRVWVAADVGVYQTVNLGTNWTPFSNGLPNAMAADLLFHKQDRMLICATRNRGAWVMAVP
;
A
#
# COMPACT_ATOMS: atom_id res chain seq x y z
N MET A 1 -30.46 51.19 -2.56
CA MET A 1 -30.81 50.12 -1.63
C MET A 1 -29.97 48.88 -1.96
N ARG A 2 -28.91 48.62 -1.22
CA ARG A 2 -28.05 47.46 -1.36
C ARG A 2 -28.40 46.49 -0.22
N SER A 3 -28.93 45.33 -0.55
CA SER A 3 -29.19 44.24 0.40
C SER A 3 -27.90 43.43 0.61
N LYS A 4 -27.46 43.34 1.83
CA LYS A 4 -26.39 42.46 2.30
C LYS A 4 -26.92 41.02 2.24
N ILE A 5 -26.15 40.14 1.59
CA ILE A 5 -26.31 38.67 1.74
C ILE A 5 -25.25 38.26 2.74
N ASP A 6 -25.66 37.88 3.92
CA ASP A 6 -24.81 37.25 4.96
C ASP A 6 -24.52 35.81 4.55
N ALA A 7 -23.24 35.54 4.26
CA ALA A 7 -22.73 34.21 4.12
C ALA A 7 -22.36 33.65 5.50
N THR A 8 -23.25 32.85 6.09
CA THR A 8 -22.91 32.02 7.25
C THR A 8 -22.08 30.82 6.80
N ALA A 9 -20.77 31.01 6.81
CA ALA A 9 -19.82 29.89 6.72
C ALA A 9 -19.96 29.04 7.98
N GLY A 10 -20.51 27.84 7.83
CA GLY A 10 -20.56 26.84 8.88
C GLY A 10 -19.17 26.52 9.38
N ARG A 11 -18.90 26.77 10.66
CA ARG A 11 -17.68 26.38 11.35
C ARG A 11 -17.56 24.86 11.29
N ARG A 12 -16.72 24.31 10.41
CA ARG A 12 -16.24 22.92 10.49
C ARG A 12 -15.55 22.76 11.84
N GLY A 13 -16.07 21.88 12.70
CA GLY A 13 -15.47 21.56 13.98
C GLY A 13 -14.02 21.09 13.76
N LYS A 14 -13.09 21.73 14.48
CA LYS A 14 -11.68 21.28 14.50
C LYS A 14 -11.66 19.83 14.99
N GLN A 15 -11.41 18.88 14.12
CA GLN A 15 -11.11 17.51 14.53
C GLN A 15 -9.92 17.54 15.49
N LYS A 16 -10.08 16.98 16.68
CA LYS A 16 -8.97 16.84 17.62
C LYS A 16 -7.88 16.01 16.92
N LYS A 17 -6.68 16.59 16.74
CA LYS A 17 -5.49 15.85 16.30
C LYS A 17 -5.33 14.62 17.18
N VAL A 18 -5.65 13.45 16.64
CA VAL A 18 -5.38 12.19 17.31
C VAL A 18 -3.89 11.93 17.15
N THR A 19 -3.16 12.00 18.23
CA THR A 19 -1.71 11.72 18.23
C THR A 19 -1.51 10.26 17.83
N PRO A 20 -0.76 9.96 16.74
CA PRO A 20 -0.51 8.57 16.35
C PRO A 20 0.23 7.83 17.46
N PRO A 21 -0.01 6.53 17.62
CA PRO A 21 0.71 5.72 18.59
C PRO A 21 2.20 5.60 18.24
N PRO A 22 3.05 5.21 19.22
CA PRO A 22 4.48 5.03 18.98
C PRO A 22 4.75 4.05 17.84
N GLY A 23 5.51 4.46 16.84
CA GLY A 23 5.81 3.68 15.63
C GLY A 23 5.01 4.10 14.39
N GLY A 24 4.07 5.06 14.54
CA GLY A 24 3.27 5.61 13.43
C GLY A 24 2.19 4.66 12.91
N LYS A 25 1.28 5.21 12.09
CA LYS A 25 0.19 4.47 11.45
C LYS A 25 0.70 3.37 10.50
N ALA A 26 1.76 3.67 9.73
CA ALA A 26 2.34 2.75 8.77
C ALA A 26 2.83 1.44 9.43
N LEU A 27 3.42 1.50 10.63
CA LEU A 27 3.84 0.30 11.36
C LEU A 27 2.65 -0.55 11.81
N GLN A 28 1.57 0.08 12.26
CA GLN A 28 0.34 -0.64 12.65
C GLN A 28 -0.31 -1.33 11.44
N ARG A 29 -0.38 -0.65 10.30
CA ARG A 29 -0.86 -1.21 9.03
C ARG A 29 -0.01 -2.38 8.57
N LEU A 30 1.32 -2.23 8.64
CA LEU A 30 2.24 -3.30 8.29
C LEU A 30 2.01 -4.55 9.14
N PHE A 31 1.88 -4.40 10.47
CA PHE A 31 1.59 -5.52 11.34
C PHE A 31 0.21 -6.12 11.06
N ALA A 32 -0.82 -5.31 10.83
CA ALA A 32 -2.14 -5.80 10.45
C ALA A 32 -2.09 -6.61 9.16
N TYR A 33 -1.35 -6.13 8.15
CA TYR A 33 -1.19 -6.84 6.89
C TYR A 33 -0.40 -8.14 7.04
N LEU A 34 0.76 -8.11 7.67
CA LEU A 34 1.61 -9.29 7.85
C LEU A 34 0.94 -10.34 8.75
N GLY A 35 0.23 -9.92 9.78
CA GLY A 35 -0.53 -10.81 10.65
C GLY A 35 -1.61 -11.60 9.91
N ARG A 36 -2.25 -11.01 8.92
CA ARG A 36 -3.20 -11.72 8.07
C ARG A 36 -2.56 -12.86 7.29
N ARG A 37 -1.28 -12.78 6.92
CA ARG A 37 -0.59 -13.71 6.02
C ARG A 37 0.33 -14.70 6.73
N ASP A 38 0.83 -14.36 7.90
CA ASP A 38 1.75 -15.20 8.67
C ASP A 38 1.17 -15.55 10.06
N PRO A 39 0.91 -16.84 10.35
CA PRO A 39 0.37 -17.28 11.64
C PRO A 39 1.23 -16.89 12.86
N VAL A 40 2.54 -16.79 12.68
CA VAL A 40 3.46 -16.41 13.76
C VAL A 40 3.35 -14.92 14.09
N LEU A 41 3.25 -14.07 13.05
CA LEU A 41 3.09 -12.62 13.21
C LEU A 41 1.68 -12.24 13.66
N ASN A 42 0.67 -13.02 13.28
CA ASN A 42 -0.70 -12.82 13.73
C ASN A 42 -0.83 -12.77 15.26
N ASN A 43 -0.12 -13.64 15.97
CA ASN A 43 -0.11 -13.65 17.44
C ASN A 43 0.54 -12.38 18.04
N GLU A 44 1.46 -11.72 17.36
CA GLU A 44 2.12 -10.48 17.82
C GLU A 44 1.29 -9.24 17.56
N VAL A 45 0.63 -9.19 16.42
CA VAL A 45 -0.28 -8.08 16.04
C VAL A 45 -1.38 -7.92 17.06
N VAL A 46 -1.97 -9.02 17.50
CA VAL A 46 -3.08 -9.02 18.44
C VAL A 46 -2.63 -8.69 19.86
N ALA A 47 -1.39 -9.04 20.27
CA ALA A 47 -0.83 -8.57 21.52
C ALA A 47 -0.74 -7.03 21.59
N THR A 48 -0.56 -6.37 20.45
CA THR A 48 -0.57 -4.89 20.33
C THR A 48 -2.00 -4.32 20.41
N ILE A 49 -3.01 -5.07 19.98
CA ILE A 49 -4.44 -4.71 20.04
C ILE A 49 -4.97 -4.75 21.48
N ALA A 50 -4.46 -5.67 22.31
CA ALA A 50 -5.02 -6.00 23.62
C ALA A 50 -4.75 -4.99 24.73
N VAL A 51 -4.04 -3.89 24.54
CA VAL A 51 -3.73 -2.91 25.60
C VAL A 51 -4.68 -1.71 25.54
N PRO A 52 -5.70 -1.60 26.41
CA PRO A 52 -6.55 -0.42 26.50
C PRO A 52 -5.72 0.83 26.83
N ARG A 53 -6.07 1.98 26.27
CA ARG A 53 -5.41 3.27 26.56
C ARG A 53 -5.38 3.64 28.05
N SER A 54 -6.32 3.14 28.83
CA SER A 54 -6.43 3.35 30.29
C SER A 54 -5.55 2.41 31.13
N ALA A 55 -5.07 1.30 30.57
CA ALA A 55 -4.28 0.30 31.26
C ALA A 55 -2.79 0.35 30.87
N ARG A 56 -2.26 1.55 30.53
CA ARG A 56 -0.80 1.71 30.43
C ARG A 56 -0.21 1.61 31.83
N PRO A 57 0.48 0.53 32.20
CA PRO A 57 1.33 0.57 33.37
C PRO A 57 2.38 1.67 33.13
N LYS A 58 2.73 2.40 34.15
CA LYS A 58 3.89 3.31 34.17
C LYS A 58 5.22 2.59 33.87
N PHE A 59 5.18 1.31 33.63
CA PHE A 59 6.26 0.52 33.05
C PHE A 59 6.12 0.59 31.52
N GLY A 60 6.90 1.50 30.94
CA GLY A 60 7.11 1.53 29.52
C GLY A 60 7.44 0.11 29.04
N LEU A 61 6.59 -0.41 28.13
CA LEU A 61 7.12 -1.28 27.09
C LEU A 61 8.17 -0.41 26.43
N THR A 62 9.39 -0.62 26.92
CA THR A 62 10.49 0.25 26.64
C THR A 62 10.62 0.32 25.13
N ARG A 63 10.71 1.53 24.61
CA ARG A 63 11.27 1.89 23.31
C ARG A 63 12.31 0.88 22.77
N ALA A 64 13.00 0.17 23.65
CA ALA A 64 13.95 -0.90 23.39
C ALA A 64 13.36 -2.14 22.69
N ALA A 65 12.10 -2.51 22.87
CA ALA A 65 11.50 -3.68 22.21
C ALA A 65 11.19 -3.45 20.73
N LEU A 66 10.96 -2.18 20.32
CA LEU A 66 10.74 -1.78 18.93
C LEU A 66 12.00 -1.21 18.25
N GLN A 67 13.03 -0.87 19.01
CA GLN A 67 14.23 -0.18 18.54
C GLN A 67 15.51 -1.01 18.58
N ALA A 68 15.53 -2.17 19.20
CA ALA A 68 16.74 -2.97 19.29
C ALA A 68 16.95 -3.80 18.03
N PRO A 69 18.11 -3.72 17.38
CA PRO A 69 18.60 -4.81 16.56
C PRO A 69 18.88 -5.96 17.51
N VAL A 70 18.18 -7.02 17.28
CA VAL A 70 18.22 -8.12 18.18
C VAL A 70 19.39 -8.99 17.88
N VAL A 71 20.34 -8.94 18.74
CA VAL A 71 21.42 -9.91 18.88
C VAL A 71 20.98 -10.96 19.91
N GLY A 72 20.41 -12.07 19.42
CA GLY A 72 20.05 -13.22 20.25
C GLY A 72 19.54 -14.37 19.36
N ALA A 73 20.07 -15.58 19.56
CA ALA A 73 19.83 -16.75 18.72
C ALA A 73 18.34 -17.09 18.41
N PRO A 74 17.37 -16.92 19.33
CA PRO A 74 15.95 -17.19 19.02
C PRO A 74 15.35 -16.24 17.99
N ARG A 75 15.74 -14.97 17.98
CA ARG A 75 15.21 -13.94 17.06
C ARG A 75 15.84 -14.05 15.65
N ALA A 76 17.10 -14.42 15.54
CA ALA A 76 17.71 -14.68 14.23
C ALA A 76 17.03 -15.86 13.51
N ARG A 77 16.62 -16.90 14.22
CA ARG A 77 15.80 -18.00 13.68
C ARG A 77 14.41 -17.52 13.26
N ARG A 78 13.82 -16.57 13.98
CA ARG A 78 12.49 -16.01 13.71
C ARG A 78 12.51 -15.12 12.47
N MET A 79 13.46 -14.19 12.33
CA MET A 79 13.64 -13.39 11.10
C MET A 79 13.89 -14.25 9.87
N LYS A 80 14.71 -15.32 9.99
CA LYS A 80 14.92 -16.28 8.90
C LYS A 80 13.63 -17.01 8.50
N ARG A 81 12.74 -17.33 9.43
CA ARG A 81 11.43 -17.97 9.14
C ARG A 81 10.49 -17.00 8.43
N THR A 82 10.39 -15.75 8.86
CA THR A 82 9.57 -14.71 8.21
C THR A 82 10.04 -14.44 6.78
N GLN A 83 11.36 -14.35 6.56
CA GLN A 83 11.94 -14.22 5.23
C GLN A 83 11.68 -15.46 4.36
N SER A 84 11.71 -16.64 4.93
CA SER A 84 11.38 -17.89 4.23
C SER A 84 9.90 -17.92 3.81
N ALA A 85 8.99 -17.53 4.70
CA ALA A 85 7.55 -17.44 4.40
C ALA A 85 7.27 -16.40 3.31
N ALA A 86 7.89 -15.22 3.39
CA ALA A 86 7.77 -14.17 2.38
C ALA A 86 8.26 -14.65 1.00
N ARG A 87 9.40 -15.36 0.94
CA ARG A 87 9.91 -15.95 -0.30
C ARG A 87 8.98 -17.01 -0.88
N SER A 88 8.41 -17.86 -0.03
CA SER A 88 7.45 -18.88 -0.47
C SER A 88 6.17 -18.27 -1.02
N LEU A 89 5.66 -17.22 -0.37
CA LEU A 89 4.51 -16.45 -0.86
C LEU A 89 4.82 -15.78 -2.19
N ALA A 90 5.95 -15.06 -2.30
CA ALA A 90 6.35 -14.40 -3.54
C ALA A 90 6.49 -15.42 -4.70
N ALA A 91 7.09 -16.58 -4.45
CA ALA A 91 7.22 -17.63 -5.46
C ALA A 91 5.85 -18.16 -5.91
N ALA A 92 4.90 -18.33 -4.98
CA ALA A 92 3.53 -18.75 -5.30
C ALA A 92 2.78 -17.67 -6.11
N MET A 93 2.93 -16.39 -5.75
CA MET A 93 2.35 -15.25 -6.47
C MET A 93 2.90 -15.14 -7.90
N ILE A 94 4.22 -15.27 -8.08
CA ILE A 94 4.88 -15.29 -9.41
C ILE A 94 4.33 -16.42 -10.26
N LYS A 95 4.21 -17.62 -9.70
CA LYS A 95 3.64 -18.78 -10.41
C LYS A 95 2.19 -18.53 -10.83
N ALA A 96 1.38 -17.95 -9.94
CA ALA A 96 -0.01 -17.59 -10.22
C ALA A 96 -0.10 -16.53 -11.34
N ALA A 97 0.66 -15.45 -11.25
CA ALA A 97 0.71 -14.40 -12.26
C ALA A 97 1.16 -14.91 -13.63
N THR A 98 2.19 -15.77 -13.66
CA THR A 98 2.68 -16.40 -14.90
C THR A 98 1.62 -17.31 -15.53
N ALA A 99 0.86 -18.06 -14.73
CA ALA A 99 -0.22 -18.92 -15.21
C ALA A 99 -1.38 -18.11 -15.81
N LEU A 100 -1.72 -16.97 -15.22
CA LEU A 100 -2.71 -16.02 -15.76
C LEU A 100 -2.24 -15.44 -17.11
N GLY A 101 -0.99 -15.02 -17.23
CA GLY A 101 -0.41 -14.48 -18.46
C GLY A 101 -0.40 -15.47 -19.63
N ARG A 102 -0.04 -16.74 -19.39
CA ARG A 102 -0.01 -17.79 -20.44
C ARG A 102 -1.38 -18.10 -21.04
N ARG A 103 -2.46 -18.00 -20.28
CA ARG A 103 -3.83 -18.25 -20.78
C ARG A 103 -4.40 -17.09 -21.60
N ARG A 104 -3.81 -15.89 -21.51
CA ARG A 104 -4.24 -14.68 -22.26
C ARG A 104 -3.61 -14.57 -23.66
N GLY A 105 -2.53 -15.30 -23.94
CA GLY A 105 -1.75 -15.19 -25.19
C GLY A 105 -2.39 -15.78 -26.45
N THR A 106 -3.60 -16.36 -26.39
CA THR A 106 -4.24 -17.05 -27.54
C THR A 106 -5.32 -16.25 -28.28
N SER A 107 -5.62 -15.00 -27.89
CA SER A 107 -6.57 -14.14 -28.61
C SER A 107 -5.87 -13.01 -29.36
N ARG A 108 -5.40 -13.29 -30.59
CA ARG A 108 -4.96 -12.27 -31.55
C ARG A 108 -6.19 -11.51 -32.05
N ALA A 109 -6.37 -10.26 -31.60
CA ALA A 109 -7.41 -9.37 -32.11
C ALA A 109 -7.16 -9.04 -33.59
N ARG A 110 -8.02 -9.49 -34.49
CA ARG A 110 -8.09 -9.02 -35.88
C ARG A 110 -8.74 -7.63 -35.88
N ARG A 111 -7.99 -6.62 -36.33
CA ARG A 111 -8.55 -5.30 -36.63
C ARG A 111 -9.45 -5.40 -37.86
N GLY A 112 -10.78 -5.35 -37.68
CA GLY A 112 -11.78 -5.18 -38.74
C GLY A 112 -12.31 -3.74 -38.73
N ARG A 113 -12.40 -3.15 -39.91
CA ARG A 113 -12.97 -1.80 -40.14
C ARG A 113 -14.45 -1.75 -39.74
N ALA A 114 -14.83 -0.72 -38.99
CA ALA A 114 -16.16 -0.45 -38.55
C ALA A 114 -17.09 -0.06 -39.75
N ARG A 115 -18.25 -0.69 -39.82
CA ARG A 115 -19.42 -0.29 -40.61
C ARG A 115 -20.53 0.08 -39.61
N ALA A 116 -21.00 1.29 -39.67
CA ALA A 116 -22.05 1.79 -38.80
C ALA A 116 -23.36 1.06 -39.07
N LEU A 117 -23.91 0.39 -38.08
CA LEU A 117 -25.27 -0.11 -38.01
C LEU A 117 -25.81 0.13 -36.61
N THR A 118 -27.08 0.52 -36.52
CA THR A 118 -27.86 0.77 -35.29
C THR A 118 -27.61 -0.31 -34.24
N ALA A 119 -27.15 0.12 -33.04
CA ALA A 119 -26.69 -0.74 -32.01
C ALA A 119 -27.80 -1.61 -31.41
N PRO A 120 -27.64 -2.97 -31.40
CA PRO A 120 -28.31 -3.82 -30.44
C PRO A 120 -27.77 -3.53 -29.02
N PRO A 121 -28.47 -3.92 -27.95
CA PRO A 121 -27.99 -3.71 -26.60
C PRO A 121 -26.57 -4.24 -26.49
N VAL A 122 -25.65 -3.40 -26.02
CA VAL A 122 -24.21 -3.70 -25.90
C VAL A 122 -24.07 -5.00 -25.12
N PRO A 123 -23.47 -6.06 -25.70
CA PRO A 123 -23.15 -7.27 -24.91
C PRO A 123 -22.27 -6.86 -23.73
N ALA A 124 -22.60 -7.35 -22.56
CA ALA A 124 -21.81 -7.12 -21.36
C ALA A 124 -20.33 -7.44 -21.64
N PRO A 125 -19.36 -6.59 -21.24
CA PRO A 125 -17.96 -6.83 -21.51
C PRO A 125 -17.53 -8.16 -20.89
N SER A 126 -16.96 -9.03 -21.69
CA SER A 126 -16.39 -10.32 -21.25
C SER A 126 -15.01 -10.21 -20.58
N ILE A 127 -14.56 -8.97 -20.32
CA ILE A 127 -13.27 -8.63 -19.74
C ILE A 127 -13.45 -7.58 -18.64
N TRP A 128 -12.60 -7.63 -17.63
CA TRP A 128 -12.55 -6.62 -16.59
C TRP A 128 -12.20 -5.24 -17.17
N GLN A 129 -12.92 -4.23 -16.73
CA GLN A 129 -12.70 -2.84 -17.10
C GLN A 129 -12.38 -2.00 -15.87
N SER A 130 -11.35 -1.16 -15.96
CA SER A 130 -11.03 -0.23 -14.90
C SER A 130 -12.09 0.89 -14.86
N ILE A 131 -12.53 1.21 -13.65
CA ILE A 131 -13.36 2.39 -13.36
C ILE A 131 -12.62 3.44 -12.56
N GLY A 132 -11.30 3.29 -12.44
CA GLY A 132 -10.43 4.22 -11.71
C GLY A 132 -10.36 3.93 -10.19
N PRO A 133 -10.09 4.95 -9.36
CA PRO A 133 -9.88 6.33 -9.76
C PRO A 133 -8.63 6.52 -10.63
N PHE A 134 -8.71 7.48 -11.56
CA PHE A 134 -7.56 8.06 -12.25
C PHE A 134 -7.29 9.49 -11.77
N LEU A 135 -8.00 9.92 -10.76
CA LEU A 135 -7.82 11.12 -9.98
C LEU A 135 -8.75 11.09 -8.77
N VAL A 136 -8.26 11.56 -7.63
CA VAL A 136 -9.05 11.88 -6.45
C VAL A 136 -8.77 13.35 -6.12
N PRO A 137 -9.67 14.29 -6.49
CA PRO A 137 -9.51 15.70 -6.19
C PRO A 137 -9.73 15.97 -4.70
N ASP A 138 -9.24 17.13 -4.24
CA ASP A 138 -9.44 17.62 -2.88
C ASP A 138 -8.96 16.67 -1.76
N GLY A 139 -7.92 15.86 -2.05
CA GLY A 139 -7.28 14.99 -1.08
C GLY A 139 -6.63 15.78 0.08
N GLN A 140 -6.39 15.08 1.17
CA GLN A 140 -5.88 15.67 2.40
C GLN A 140 -4.41 16.08 2.31
N THR A 141 -4.07 17.19 3.00
CA THR A 141 -2.70 17.59 3.31
C THR A 141 -2.59 17.94 4.80
N TYR A 142 -1.37 18.11 5.31
CA TYR A 142 -1.19 18.68 6.67
C TYR A 142 -1.23 20.20 6.68
N GLY A 143 -1.23 20.84 5.50
CA GLY A 143 -1.39 22.28 5.34
C GLY A 143 -2.84 22.76 5.37
N SER A 144 -3.05 23.95 4.86
CA SER A 144 -4.38 24.58 4.78
C SER A 144 -5.11 24.31 3.46
N ASN A 145 -4.44 23.76 2.46
CA ASN A 145 -4.97 23.47 1.14
C ASN A 145 -5.44 22.01 1.00
N ARG A 146 -6.14 21.78 -0.09
CA ARG A 146 -6.44 20.45 -0.63
C ARG A 146 -5.69 20.27 -1.94
N ILE A 147 -5.34 19.02 -2.28
CA ILE A 147 -4.59 18.72 -3.50
C ILE A 147 -5.09 17.43 -4.13
N ASP A 148 -4.95 17.32 -5.45
CA ASP A 148 -5.26 16.06 -6.15
C ASP A 148 -4.32 14.94 -5.67
N VAL A 149 -4.89 13.79 -5.30
CA VAL A 149 -4.16 12.60 -4.83
C VAL A 149 -4.55 11.37 -5.65
N ILE A 150 -3.78 10.27 -5.49
CA ILE A 150 -4.08 9.02 -6.20
C ILE A 150 -3.62 7.74 -5.47
N GLY A 151 -2.46 7.73 -4.82
CA GLY A 151 -1.88 6.58 -4.15
C GLY A 151 -0.35 6.62 -4.16
N ARG A 152 0.31 5.70 -3.47
CA ARG A 152 1.73 5.77 -3.17
C ARG A 152 2.65 5.60 -4.37
N VAL A 153 3.55 6.58 -4.55
CA VAL A 153 4.67 6.55 -5.49
C VAL A 153 5.96 6.28 -4.72
N ALA A 154 6.60 5.14 -4.99
CA ALA A 154 7.81 4.70 -4.31
C ALA A 154 9.10 5.11 -5.04
N SER A 155 9.06 5.28 -6.35
CA SER A 155 10.24 5.71 -7.13
C SER A 155 9.87 6.54 -8.37
N ILE A 156 10.74 7.46 -8.75
CA ILE A 156 10.58 8.32 -9.92
C ILE A 156 11.90 8.34 -10.67
N ALA A 157 11.88 8.10 -11.98
CA ALA A 157 13.04 8.25 -12.86
C ALA A 157 12.70 9.22 -13.99
N VAL A 158 13.58 10.19 -14.22
CA VAL A 158 13.52 11.13 -15.35
C VAL A 158 14.58 10.69 -16.36
N ASP A 159 14.22 10.58 -17.63
CA ASP A 159 15.21 10.26 -18.67
C ASP A 159 16.25 11.39 -18.74
N PRO A 160 17.55 11.09 -18.56
CA PRO A 160 18.59 12.10 -18.57
C PRO A 160 18.77 12.81 -19.94
N ARG A 161 18.15 12.29 -21.00
CA ARG A 161 18.22 12.82 -22.37
C ARG A 161 16.95 13.56 -22.79
N ASP A 162 15.81 13.20 -22.18
CA ASP A 162 14.51 13.84 -22.42
C ASP A 162 13.77 14.11 -21.08
N PRO A 163 13.85 15.33 -20.56
CA PRO A 163 13.21 15.67 -19.27
C PRO A 163 11.67 15.62 -19.30
N LYS A 164 11.05 15.39 -20.47
CA LYS A 164 9.60 15.13 -20.57
C LYS A 164 9.24 13.68 -20.32
N HIS A 165 10.21 12.78 -20.47
CA HIS A 165 10.01 11.35 -20.28
C HIS A 165 10.21 10.97 -18.82
N LEU A 166 9.13 10.55 -18.17
CA LEU A 166 9.09 10.13 -16.78
C LEU A 166 8.65 8.67 -16.68
N LEU A 167 9.28 7.94 -15.78
CA LEU A 167 8.82 6.64 -15.30
C LEU A 167 8.54 6.73 -13.80
N VAL A 168 7.38 6.24 -13.39
CA VAL A 168 6.94 6.22 -11.99
C VAL A 168 6.68 4.80 -11.56
N GLY A 169 7.26 4.39 -10.44
CA GLY A 169 7.00 3.13 -9.77
C GLY A 169 5.98 3.31 -8.65
N GLY A 170 4.79 2.75 -8.82
CA GLY A 170 3.83 2.61 -7.74
C GLY A 170 4.27 1.53 -6.75
N ALA A 171 4.03 1.72 -5.46
CA ALA A 171 4.44 0.78 -4.42
C ALA A 171 3.89 -0.65 -4.64
N GLY A 172 2.70 -0.76 -5.23
CA GLY A 172 2.09 -2.02 -5.69
C GLY A 172 1.36 -1.87 -7.02
N GLY A 173 1.48 -0.70 -7.68
CA GLY A 173 0.69 -0.29 -8.85
C GLY A 173 1.40 -0.45 -10.21
N GLY A 174 2.60 -1.00 -10.25
CA GLY A 174 3.40 -1.17 -11.46
C GLY A 174 4.16 0.08 -11.88
N ILE A 175 4.74 0.01 -13.09
CA ILE A 175 5.44 1.12 -13.72
C ILE A 175 4.48 1.84 -14.67
N TRP A 176 4.47 3.16 -14.56
CA TRP A 176 3.71 4.07 -15.41
C TRP A 176 4.67 5.00 -16.16
N GLU A 177 4.40 5.23 -17.44
CA GLU A 177 5.20 6.06 -18.32
C GLU A 177 4.43 7.31 -18.72
N SER A 178 5.12 8.45 -18.69
CA SER A 178 4.69 9.71 -19.30
C SER A 178 5.76 10.22 -20.26
N LEU A 179 5.32 10.71 -21.43
CA LEU A 179 6.18 11.34 -22.44
C LEU A 179 5.93 12.85 -22.56
N ASP A 180 5.18 13.43 -21.63
CA ASP A 180 4.71 14.82 -21.65
C ASP A 180 4.81 15.50 -20.27
N THR A 181 5.86 15.16 -19.51
CA THR A 181 6.14 15.75 -18.19
C THR A 181 5.04 15.45 -17.16
N GLY A 182 4.38 14.30 -17.24
CA GLY A 182 3.35 13.85 -16.30
C GLY A 182 1.94 14.37 -16.63
N ALA A 183 1.69 14.93 -17.82
CA ALA A 183 0.36 15.35 -18.21
C ALA A 183 -0.54 14.16 -18.56
N THR A 184 0.05 13.09 -19.12
CA THR A 184 -0.64 11.81 -19.36
C THR A 184 0.21 10.62 -18.93
N TRP A 185 -0.45 9.52 -18.52
CA TRP A 185 0.19 8.32 -18.01
C TRP A 185 -0.31 7.05 -18.68
N GLN A 186 0.60 6.09 -18.92
CA GLN A 186 0.30 4.77 -19.48
C GLN A 186 0.88 3.67 -18.59
N PRO A 187 0.09 2.67 -18.17
CA PRO A 187 0.60 1.51 -17.43
C PRO A 187 1.46 0.63 -18.35
N ARG A 188 2.61 0.15 -17.83
CA ARG A 188 3.59 -0.61 -18.62
C ARG A 188 3.87 -2.02 -18.12
N THR A 189 3.42 -2.35 -16.91
CA THR A 189 3.81 -3.62 -16.25
C THR A 189 2.64 -4.45 -15.74
N ASP A 190 1.41 -4.22 -16.21
CA ASP A 190 0.18 -4.87 -15.72
C ASP A 190 0.22 -6.40 -15.67
N GLN A 191 1.01 -7.01 -16.54
CA GLN A 191 1.15 -8.46 -16.64
C GLN A 191 2.46 -9.01 -16.05
N MET A 192 3.29 -8.13 -15.44
CA MET A 192 4.51 -8.55 -14.77
C MET A 192 4.19 -9.34 -13.48
N PRO A 193 5.11 -10.24 -13.05
CA PRO A 193 4.86 -11.13 -11.90
C PRO A 193 4.67 -10.40 -10.56
N SER A 194 5.22 -9.20 -10.40
CA SER A 194 4.98 -8.30 -9.29
C SER A 194 4.79 -6.89 -9.81
N LEU A 195 3.79 -6.19 -9.30
CA LEU A 195 3.55 -4.77 -9.57
C LEU A 195 4.17 -3.86 -8.51
N ALA A 196 4.78 -4.42 -7.47
CA ALA A 196 5.54 -3.64 -6.50
C ALA A 196 6.85 -3.18 -7.12
N ILE A 197 7.13 -1.88 -7.11
CA ILE A 197 8.33 -1.29 -7.71
C ILE A 197 9.04 -0.45 -6.65
N GLY A 198 10.27 -0.85 -6.28
CA GLY A 198 11.07 -0.12 -5.30
C GLY A 198 12.08 0.84 -5.90
N ALA A 199 12.59 0.55 -7.11
CA ALA A 199 13.57 1.39 -7.77
C ALA A 199 13.45 1.32 -9.29
N ILE A 200 13.71 2.44 -9.98
CA ILE A 200 13.80 2.54 -11.45
C ILE A 200 15.02 3.36 -11.81
N THR A 201 15.81 2.91 -12.79
CA THR A 201 16.99 3.64 -13.28
C THR A 201 17.14 3.54 -14.79
N PHE A 202 17.39 4.66 -15.44
CA PHE A 202 17.83 4.69 -16.84
C PHE A 202 19.31 4.33 -16.94
N ASP A 203 19.67 3.61 -17.99
CA ASP A 203 21.07 3.35 -18.31
C ASP A 203 21.70 4.64 -18.88
N PRO A 204 22.74 5.20 -18.26
CA PRO A 204 23.37 6.43 -18.75
C PRO A 204 24.05 6.27 -20.09
N SER A 205 24.39 5.05 -20.51
CA SER A 205 25.09 4.76 -21.79
C SER A 205 24.15 4.39 -22.93
N ALA A 206 22.90 3.98 -22.63
CA ALA A 206 21.98 3.45 -23.63
C ALA A 206 20.59 4.08 -23.51
N ALA A 207 20.24 4.94 -24.48
CA ALA A 207 19.02 5.78 -24.44
C ALA A 207 17.68 5.06 -24.17
N LYS A 208 17.58 3.78 -24.53
CA LYS A 208 16.35 3.00 -24.41
C LYS A 208 16.42 1.89 -23.36
N ARG A 209 17.53 1.79 -22.65
CA ARG A 209 17.69 0.76 -21.63
C ARG A 209 17.31 1.29 -20.27
N VAL A 210 16.37 0.61 -19.63
CA VAL A 210 15.90 0.93 -18.29
C VAL A 210 15.87 -0.34 -17.45
N TYR A 211 16.22 -0.22 -16.19
CA TYR A 211 16.12 -1.29 -15.21
C TYR A 211 15.16 -0.91 -14.08
N ALA A 212 14.46 -1.90 -13.53
CA ALA A 212 13.64 -1.71 -12.35
C ALA A 212 13.79 -2.90 -11.39
N GLY A 213 13.90 -2.58 -10.11
CA GLY A 213 13.84 -3.55 -9.02
C GLY A 213 12.40 -3.71 -8.56
N SER A 214 11.84 -4.91 -8.74
CA SER A 214 10.50 -5.22 -8.23
C SER A 214 10.54 -5.61 -6.75
N GLY A 215 9.47 -5.28 -6.02
CA GLY A 215 9.43 -5.32 -4.57
C GLY A 215 9.84 -3.99 -3.97
N GLU A 216 9.00 -3.43 -3.13
CA GLU A 216 9.23 -2.16 -2.48
C GLU A 216 9.81 -2.40 -1.09
N GLY A 217 10.97 -1.78 -0.81
CA GLY A 217 11.74 -2.05 0.42
C GLY A 217 11.14 -1.44 1.67
N ASN A 218 10.35 -0.37 1.53
CA ASN A 218 9.78 0.37 2.64
C ASN A 218 8.59 -0.36 3.28
N PHE A 219 7.84 -1.14 2.50
CA PHE A 219 6.70 -1.89 3.02
C PHE A 219 6.83 -3.38 2.70
N TYR A 220 7.15 -4.19 3.71
CA TYR A 220 7.52 -5.62 3.57
C TYR A 220 6.46 -6.52 2.91
N ALA A 221 5.24 -6.03 2.74
CA ALA A 221 4.17 -6.75 2.10
C ALA A 221 4.26 -6.70 0.57
N ASN A 222 4.98 -5.74 0.02
CA ASN A 222 5.12 -5.51 -1.42
C ASN A 222 6.30 -6.33 -1.97
N LEU A 223 6.08 -7.63 -2.14
CA LEU A 223 7.12 -8.61 -2.44
C LEU A 223 7.61 -8.52 -3.89
N GLY A 224 8.93 -8.63 -4.07
CA GLY A 224 9.59 -8.62 -5.36
C GLY A 224 9.57 -9.96 -6.08
N ALA A 225 9.68 -9.89 -7.42
CA ALA A 225 9.82 -11.01 -8.34
C ALA A 225 11.19 -11.01 -9.05
N GLY A 226 12.00 -9.97 -8.85
CA GLY A 226 13.31 -9.84 -9.47
C GLY A 226 13.58 -8.48 -10.09
N VAL A 227 14.62 -8.43 -10.92
CA VAL A 227 14.97 -7.25 -11.72
C VAL A 227 14.26 -7.34 -13.07
N TYR A 228 13.63 -6.24 -13.46
CA TYR A 228 13.01 -6.06 -14.78
C TYR A 228 13.90 -5.21 -15.67
N ARG A 229 13.83 -5.43 -16.99
CA ARG A 229 14.53 -4.63 -17.99
C ARG A 229 13.60 -4.26 -19.12
N SER A 230 13.70 -3.01 -19.55
CA SER A 230 13.19 -2.50 -20.81
C SER A 230 14.37 -2.22 -21.77
N THR A 231 14.13 -2.34 -23.08
CA THR A 231 15.05 -1.96 -24.15
C THR A 231 14.43 -0.97 -25.13
N ASP A 232 13.27 -0.45 -24.81
CA ASP A 232 12.49 0.50 -25.63
C ASP A 232 12.04 1.75 -24.84
N GLY A 233 12.81 2.12 -23.80
CA GLY A 233 12.58 3.32 -22.99
C GLY A 233 11.57 3.15 -21.86
N GLY A 234 11.14 1.93 -21.54
CA GLY A 234 10.15 1.67 -20.50
C GLY A 234 8.77 1.30 -21.04
N THR A 235 8.61 1.24 -22.37
CA THR A 235 7.33 0.88 -23.00
C THR A 235 6.98 -0.58 -22.80
N THR A 236 7.97 -1.51 -22.94
CA THR A 236 7.78 -2.93 -22.63
C THR A 236 8.84 -3.44 -21.66
N TRP A 237 8.47 -4.43 -20.86
CA TRP A 237 9.31 -4.96 -19.79
C TRP A 237 9.40 -6.48 -19.82
N THR A 238 10.56 -6.99 -19.44
CA THR A 238 10.82 -8.42 -19.26
C THR A 238 11.48 -8.68 -17.91
N VAL A 239 11.23 -9.84 -17.31
CA VAL A 239 12.01 -10.30 -16.14
C VAL A 239 13.40 -10.67 -16.61
N LEU A 240 14.40 -9.94 -16.14
CA LEU A 240 15.80 -10.17 -16.45
C LEU A 240 16.44 -11.19 -15.50
N ALA A 241 16.21 -11.03 -14.20
CA ALA A 241 16.71 -11.93 -13.17
C ALA A 241 15.72 -12.04 -12.01
N SER A 242 15.22 -13.25 -11.74
CA SER A 242 14.38 -13.52 -10.55
C SER A 242 15.26 -13.82 -9.32
N ALA A 243 16.21 -14.72 -9.45
CA ALA A 243 17.15 -15.00 -8.37
C ALA A 243 18.27 -13.94 -8.31
N PRO A 244 18.68 -13.48 -7.09
CA PRO A 244 18.24 -13.95 -5.78
C PRO A 244 17.07 -13.15 -5.16
N PHE A 245 16.30 -12.38 -5.97
CA PHE A 245 15.44 -11.29 -5.53
C PHE A 245 13.97 -11.67 -5.25
N VAL A 246 13.58 -12.93 -5.42
CA VAL A 246 12.22 -13.38 -5.09
C VAL A 246 11.92 -13.12 -3.61
N GLY A 247 10.88 -12.33 -3.33
CA GLY A 247 10.49 -11.93 -1.97
C GLY A 247 11.39 -10.87 -1.34
N ILE A 248 12.27 -10.22 -2.13
CA ILE A 248 13.16 -9.13 -1.68
C ILE A 248 12.61 -7.81 -2.19
N GLY A 249 12.64 -6.75 -1.35
CA GLY A 249 12.33 -5.37 -1.74
C GLY A 249 13.58 -4.61 -2.12
N PHE A 250 13.47 -3.76 -3.13
CA PHE A 250 14.50 -2.81 -3.53
C PHE A 250 14.28 -1.47 -2.84
N TYR A 251 15.36 -0.83 -2.47
CA TYR A 251 15.43 0.57 -2.04
C TYR A 251 16.06 1.43 -3.12
N ASP A 252 17.11 0.89 -3.79
CA ASP A 252 17.80 1.59 -4.84
C ASP A 252 18.40 0.61 -5.86
N LEU A 253 18.60 1.09 -7.11
CA LEU A 253 19.17 0.34 -8.22
C LEU A 253 19.94 1.30 -9.13
N VAL A 254 21.25 1.10 -9.26
CA VAL A 254 22.14 2.03 -9.96
C VAL A 254 22.94 1.32 -11.02
N VAL A 255 23.09 1.96 -12.21
CA VAL A 255 24.00 1.53 -13.28
C VAL A 255 25.32 2.27 -13.11
N ASP A 256 26.44 1.55 -13.19
CA ASP A 256 27.77 2.16 -13.15
C ASP A 256 28.02 3.04 -14.41
N PRO A 257 28.21 4.35 -14.26
CA PRO A 257 28.38 5.24 -15.42
C PRO A 257 29.69 5.03 -16.18
N GLN A 258 30.70 4.43 -15.54
CA GLN A 258 31.99 4.10 -16.21
C GLN A 258 31.95 2.73 -16.88
N ASN A 259 31.15 1.81 -16.35
CA ASN A 259 30.97 0.47 -16.90
C ASN A 259 29.51 0.02 -16.82
N PRO A 260 28.70 0.32 -17.83
CA PRO A 260 27.26 0.03 -17.82
C PRO A 260 26.87 -1.45 -17.79
N THR A 261 27.86 -2.36 -17.87
CA THR A 261 27.61 -3.79 -17.59
C THR A 261 27.55 -4.09 -16.09
N VAL A 262 27.99 -3.14 -15.25
CA VAL A 262 27.98 -3.25 -13.80
C VAL A 262 26.75 -2.53 -13.24
N LEU A 263 25.98 -3.24 -12.44
CA LEU A 263 24.83 -2.70 -11.71
C LEU A 263 24.97 -2.99 -10.21
N TYR A 264 24.40 -2.11 -9.41
CA TYR A 264 24.37 -2.20 -7.96
C TYR A 264 22.94 -2.13 -7.46
N ALA A 265 22.58 -2.93 -6.46
CA ALA A 265 21.25 -2.95 -5.87
C ALA A 265 21.31 -2.86 -4.35
N ALA A 266 20.66 -1.85 -3.79
CA ALA A 266 20.34 -1.75 -2.35
C ALA A 266 19.02 -2.43 -2.08
N THR A 267 19.03 -3.42 -1.18
CA THR A 267 17.84 -4.28 -0.95
C THR A 267 17.62 -4.58 0.52
N THR A 268 16.44 -5.11 0.83
CA THR A 268 16.10 -5.60 2.17
C THR A 268 17.00 -6.75 2.66
N ASN A 269 17.79 -7.37 1.77
CA ASN A 269 18.65 -8.52 2.09
C ASN A 269 20.16 -8.23 1.94
N GLY A 270 20.53 -7.07 1.42
CA GLY A 270 21.92 -6.67 1.28
C GLY A 270 22.19 -5.81 0.06
N PHE A 271 23.48 -5.52 -0.11
CA PHE A 271 24.02 -4.89 -1.30
C PHE A 271 24.47 -5.98 -2.29
N PHE A 272 23.88 -5.92 -3.48
CA PHE A 272 24.20 -6.86 -4.58
C PHE A 272 24.90 -6.14 -5.72
N ARG A 273 25.74 -6.87 -6.43
CA ARG A 273 26.45 -6.40 -7.63
C ARG A 273 26.25 -7.39 -8.78
N SER A 274 25.97 -6.85 -9.95
CA SER A 274 26.03 -7.54 -11.25
C SER A 274 27.22 -7.04 -12.05
N THR A 275 27.81 -7.88 -12.91
CA THR A 275 28.87 -7.52 -13.86
C THR A 275 28.52 -7.90 -15.30
N ASN A 276 27.27 -8.25 -15.54
CA ASN A 276 26.78 -8.72 -16.83
C ASN A 276 25.39 -8.12 -17.16
N SER A 277 25.27 -6.81 -16.98
CA SER A 277 24.06 -6.03 -17.27
C SER A 277 22.81 -6.56 -16.56
N GLY A 278 22.95 -7.00 -15.32
CA GLY A 278 21.84 -7.44 -14.46
C GLY A 278 21.38 -8.88 -14.67
N VAL A 279 22.05 -9.69 -15.51
CA VAL A 279 21.66 -11.07 -15.79
C VAL A 279 21.89 -11.99 -14.56
N SER A 280 23.00 -11.78 -13.85
CA SER A 280 23.29 -12.46 -12.60
C SER A 280 23.84 -11.53 -11.54
N TRP A 281 23.67 -11.89 -10.28
CA TRP A 281 23.95 -11.03 -9.14
C TRP A 281 24.71 -11.76 -8.03
N SER A 282 25.64 -11.08 -7.41
CA SER A 282 26.39 -11.56 -6.24
C SER A 282 26.15 -10.65 -5.04
N LEU A 283 25.86 -11.25 -3.88
CA LEU A 283 25.77 -10.54 -2.62
C LEU A 283 27.20 -10.13 -2.19
N LYS A 284 27.46 -8.83 -2.05
CA LYS A 284 28.75 -8.29 -1.62
C LYS A 284 28.76 -7.94 -0.13
N ARG A 285 27.63 -7.47 0.39
CA ARG A 285 27.50 -7.19 1.81
C ARG A 285 26.08 -7.53 2.30
N PRO A 286 25.94 -8.44 3.28
CA PRO A 286 24.64 -8.79 3.85
C PRO A 286 24.11 -7.69 4.80
N GLY A 287 22.83 -7.78 5.16
CA GLY A 287 22.12 -6.79 5.97
C GLY A 287 21.38 -5.79 5.09
N LYS A 288 20.34 -5.14 5.61
CA LYS A 288 19.60 -4.14 4.84
C LYS A 288 20.54 -3.07 4.31
N CYS A 289 20.57 -2.89 3.01
CA CYS A 289 21.16 -1.74 2.34
C CYS A 289 20.04 -0.81 1.88
N TRP A 290 20.11 0.46 2.26
CA TRP A 290 19.01 1.39 2.03
C TRP A 290 19.26 2.34 0.85
N ASP A 291 20.55 2.68 0.59
CA ASP A 291 20.85 3.72 -0.37
C ASP A 291 22.27 3.56 -0.93
N ILE A 292 22.49 4.02 -2.17
CA ILE A 292 23.76 3.95 -2.88
C ILE A 292 24.00 5.30 -3.55
N SER A 293 25.13 5.93 -3.23
CA SER A 293 25.62 7.08 -3.99
C SER A 293 26.90 6.71 -4.71
N ILE A 294 26.95 6.97 -6.03
CA ILE A 294 28.01 6.51 -6.94
C ILE A 294 28.77 7.68 -7.55
N HIS A 295 30.08 7.53 -7.71
CA HIS A 295 30.91 8.54 -8.37
C HIS A 295 32.10 7.91 -9.09
N PRO A 296 32.37 8.32 -10.36
CA PRO A 296 33.64 8.03 -11.03
C PRO A 296 34.82 8.68 -10.29
N HIS A 297 35.84 7.90 -9.94
CA HIS A 297 37.04 8.40 -9.26
C HIS A 297 38.28 7.66 -9.71
N GLY A 298 39.28 8.38 -10.26
CA GLY A 298 40.57 7.82 -10.61
C GLY A 298 40.55 6.60 -11.56
N GLY A 299 39.59 6.57 -12.51
CA GLY A 299 39.41 5.44 -13.43
C GLY A 299 38.68 4.24 -12.82
N MET A 300 38.22 4.35 -11.57
CA MET A 300 37.36 3.38 -10.86
C MET A 300 36.11 4.05 -10.35
N THR A 301 35.14 3.25 -9.91
CA THR A 301 33.92 3.74 -9.30
C THR A 301 34.02 3.70 -7.77
N GLU A 302 33.90 4.86 -7.12
CA GLU A 302 33.68 4.99 -5.68
C GLU A 302 32.18 4.88 -5.37
N LEU A 303 31.84 4.10 -4.39
CA LEU A 303 30.49 3.93 -3.88
C LEU A 303 30.42 4.31 -2.41
N LEU A 304 29.38 5.04 -2.04
CA LEU A 304 28.92 5.12 -0.65
C LEU A 304 27.63 4.31 -0.55
N ALA A 305 27.51 3.50 0.50
CA ALA A 305 26.32 2.69 0.74
C ALA A 305 25.92 2.71 2.20
N THR A 306 24.61 2.77 2.47
CA THR A 306 24.08 2.89 3.84
C THR A 306 23.46 1.59 4.29
N PHE A 307 23.74 1.26 5.56
CA PHE A 307 23.27 0.03 6.23
C PHE A 307 22.81 0.33 7.65
N ALA A 308 22.16 -0.63 8.29
CA ALA A 308 21.74 -0.49 9.69
C ALA A 308 22.91 -0.29 10.67
N ASP A 309 24.08 -0.75 10.32
CA ASP A 309 25.30 -0.59 11.10
C ASP A 309 26.19 0.60 10.70
N GLY A 310 25.79 1.38 9.67
CA GLY A 310 26.47 2.63 9.34
C GLY A 310 26.56 2.97 7.86
N LEU A 311 27.38 3.98 7.58
CA LEU A 311 27.80 4.39 6.24
C LEU A 311 29.11 3.66 5.88
N PHE A 312 29.21 3.21 4.63
CA PHE A 312 30.36 2.48 4.13
C PHE A 312 30.81 3.01 2.77
N VAL A 313 32.11 2.96 2.50
CA VAL A 313 32.72 3.32 1.23
C VAL A 313 33.33 2.08 0.57
N SER A 314 33.16 1.98 -0.73
CA SER A 314 33.88 1.05 -1.60
C SER A 314 34.66 1.85 -2.63
N THR A 315 35.96 1.61 -2.73
CA THR A 315 36.87 2.18 -3.76
C THR A 315 37.24 1.16 -4.83
N ASN A 316 36.62 0.00 -4.85
CA ASN A 316 36.85 -1.09 -5.79
C ASN A 316 35.58 -1.59 -6.47
N ALA A 317 34.74 -0.63 -6.87
CA ALA A 317 33.50 -0.87 -7.59
C ALA A 317 32.56 -1.86 -6.87
N GLY A 318 32.40 -1.72 -5.55
CA GLY A 318 31.44 -2.50 -4.75
C GLY A 318 31.89 -3.92 -4.39
N ASN A 319 33.18 -4.28 -4.59
CA ASN A 319 33.66 -5.61 -4.22
C ASN A 319 33.88 -5.77 -2.72
N SER A 320 34.33 -4.71 -2.04
CA SER A 320 34.49 -4.66 -0.58
C SER A 320 34.15 -3.27 -0.04
N PHE A 321 33.91 -3.19 1.26
CA PHE A 321 33.46 -1.97 1.93
C PHE A 321 34.25 -1.71 3.20
N ALA A 322 34.65 -0.44 3.41
CA ALA A 322 35.23 0.06 4.64
C ALA A 322 34.20 1.00 5.33
N ALA A 323 34.17 0.97 6.66
CA ALA A 323 33.28 1.84 7.43
C ALA A 323 33.71 3.32 7.31
N VAL A 324 32.74 4.22 7.17
CA VAL A 324 32.92 5.67 7.20
C VAL A 324 32.42 6.19 8.54
N PRO A 325 33.28 6.74 9.40
CA PRO A 325 32.85 7.32 10.67
C PRO A 325 32.08 8.62 10.42
N LEU A 326 30.90 8.74 11.02
CA LEU A 326 30.09 9.96 11.03
C LEU A 326 30.31 10.68 12.37
N PRO A 327 31.03 11.83 12.40
CA PRO A 327 31.44 12.47 13.65
C PRO A 327 30.25 13.02 14.42
N ALA A 328 30.35 13.01 15.77
CA ALA A 328 29.31 13.47 16.69
C ALA A 328 27.92 12.84 16.44
N GLY A 329 27.88 11.68 15.79
CA GLY A 329 26.70 10.88 15.59
C GLY A 329 26.52 9.83 16.69
N PRO A 330 25.35 9.21 16.79
CA PRO A 330 25.14 8.08 17.66
C PRO A 330 25.81 6.82 17.10
N THR A 331 26.10 5.87 17.96
CA THR A 331 26.55 4.55 17.52
C THR A 331 25.42 3.78 16.83
N ALA A 332 25.76 2.87 15.92
CA ALA A 332 24.77 1.95 15.33
C ALA A 332 24.01 1.16 16.42
N PRO A 333 22.85 0.63 16.13
CA PRO A 333 22.20 0.58 14.82
C PRO A 333 21.35 1.81 14.52
N TRP A 334 21.25 2.12 13.25
CA TRP A 334 20.36 3.14 12.70
C TRP A 334 18.93 2.60 12.49
N ALA A 335 17.93 3.45 12.64
CA ALA A 335 16.57 3.16 12.18
C ALA A 335 16.47 3.29 10.65
N ARG A 336 17.15 4.31 10.11
CA ARG A 336 17.35 4.57 8.68
C ARG A 336 18.59 5.45 8.49
N LEU A 337 19.23 5.32 7.33
CA LEU A 337 20.33 6.17 6.89
C LEU A 337 20.27 6.27 5.37
N ALA A 338 20.42 7.50 4.84
CA ALA A 338 20.49 7.76 3.41
C ALA A 338 21.73 8.60 3.09
N VAL A 339 22.21 8.57 1.86
CA VAL A 339 23.39 9.31 1.39
C VAL A 339 23.20 9.75 -0.05
N ASP A 340 23.47 11.02 -0.34
CA ASP A 340 23.48 11.51 -1.71
C ASP A 340 24.60 12.52 -1.93
N ARG A 341 25.04 12.62 -3.18
CA ARG A 341 26.23 13.36 -3.61
C ARG A 341 25.86 14.40 -4.65
N VAL A 342 26.46 15.59 -4.53
CA VAL A 342 26.32 16.63 -5.56
C VAL A 342 27.09 16.23 -6.81
N ALA A 343 26.41 16.01 -7.93
CA ALA A 343 27.02 15.47 -9.15
C ALA A 343 28.12 16.37 -9.71
N ALA A 344 27.90 17.71 -9.74
CA ALA A 344 28.88 18.69 -10.22
C ALA A 344 30.02 19.01 -9.20
N ALA A 345 29.86 18.55 -7.94
CA ALA A 345 30.83 18.74 -6.87
C ALA A 345 30.92 17.48 -6.01
N PRO A 346 31.46 16.37 -6.52
CA PRO A 346 31.37 15.05 -5.90
C PRO A 346 32.14 14.90 -4.59
N ASP A 347 32.99 15.86 -4.23
CA ASP A 347 33.58 16.03 -2.92
C ASP A 347 32.55 16.50 -1.88
N VAL A 348 31.39 17.01 -2.30
CA VAL A 348 30.27 17.36 -1.42
C VAL A 348 29.22 16.25 -1.43
N THR A 349 28.99 15.69 -0.25
CA THR A 349 28.04 14.61 -0.03
C THR A 349 27.25 14.88 1.23
N TYR A 350 25.99 14.51 1.23
CA TYR A 350 25.12 14.63 2.40
C TYR A 350 24.73 13.23 2.91
N ALA A 351 24.63 13.11 4.23
CA ALA A 351 24.07 11.92 4.88
C ALA A 351 22.97 12.33 5.86
N PHE A 352 21.88 11.56 5.85
CA PHE A 352 20.71 11.81 6.68
C PHE A 352 20.30 10.52 7.40
N GLY A 353 20.33 10.55 8.73
CA GLY A 353 20.07 9.38 9.54
C GLY A 353 19.08 9.63 10.66
N ALA A 354 18.34 8.57 11.03
CA ALA A 354 17.43 8.55 12.17
C ALA A 354 17.85 7.51 13.19
N LYS A 355 17.80 7.91 14.47
CA LYS A 355 17.89 6.99 15.60
C LYS A 355 16.92 7.39 16.69
N GLY A 356 16.03 6.47 17.02
CA GLY A 356 14.90 6.80 17.88
C GLY A 356 13.99 7.83 17.22
N THR A 357 13.80 8.97 17.87
CA THR A 357 13.02 10.12 17.38
C THR A 357 13.92 11.30 16.98
N THR A 358 15.21 11.06 16.82
CA THR A 358 16.20 12.11 16.54
C THR A 358 16.73 11.97 15.12
N ALA A 359 16.72 13.07 14.37
CA ALA A 359 17.35 13.22 13.08
C ALA A 359 18.81 13.66 13.21
N TYR A 360 19.65 13.20 12.31
CA TYR A 360 21.06 13.56 12.22
C TYR A 360 21.41 13.84 10.76
N VAL A 361 22.09 14.94 10.50
CA VAL A 361 22.50 15.33 9.15
C VAL A 361 23.99 15.64 9.15
N TRP A 362 24.69 15.18 8.12
CA TRP A 362 26.09 15.48 7.89
C TRP A 362 26.29 15.99 6.46
N ARG A 363 27.33 16.80 6.33
CA ARG A 363 27.89 17.22 5.03
C ARG A 363 29.35 16.81 4.98
N ARG A 364 29.75 16.12 3.93
CA ARG A 364 31.14 15.90 3.54
C ARG A 364 31.59 17.07 2.66
N SER A 365 32.83 17.52 2.84
CA SER A 365 33.54 18.42 1.92
C SER A 365 34.97 17.95 1.80
N GLY A 366 35.42 17.60 0.61
CA GLY A 366 36.65 16.84 0.41
C GLY A 366 36.58 15.48 1.13
N THR A 367 37.48 15.25 2.08
CA THR A 367 37.52 14.01 2.89
C THR A 367 36.81 14.13 4.24
N THR A 368 36.43 15.35 4.64
CA THR A 368 35.97 15.66 5.99
C THR A 368 34.45 15.67 6.11
N TRP A 369 33.91 14.84 7.00
CA TRP A 369 32.51 14.86 7.39
C TRP A 369 32.27 15.81 8.55
N THR A 370 31.30 16.68 8.46
CA THR A 370 30.89 17.63 9.50
C THR A 370 29.41 17.45 9.79
N LYS A 371 29.03 17.34 11.07
CA LYS A 371 27.63 17.32 11.48
C LYS A 371 27.00 18.69 11.34
N ILE A 372 25.84 18.77 10.75
CA ILE A 372 24.99 19.97 10.71
C ILE A 372 24.17 20.01 12.00
N THR A 373 24.37 21.03 12.83
CA THR A 373 23.75 21.14 14.16
C THR A 373 22.44 21.92 14.16
N SER A 374 22.22 22.77 13.17
CA SER A 374 21.03 23.63 13.03
C SER A 374 19.88 22.96 12.28
N VAL A 375 19.70 21.64 12.41
CA VAL A 375 18.62 20.90 11.76
C VAL A 375 17.30 21.14 12.51
N PRO A 376 16.16 21.39 11.83
CA PRO A 376 14.88 21.56 12.49
C PRO A 376 14.43 20.25 13.18
N ALA A 377 13.42 20.35 14.04
CA ALA A 377 12.81 19.19 14.68
C ALA A 377 11.97 18.41 13.66
N LEU A 378 12.61 17.51 12.91
CA LEU A 378 11.97 16.63 11.95
C LEU A 378 11.16 15.54 12.65
N ASN A 379 9.96 15.26 12.14
CA ASN A 379 9.21 14.09 12.58
C ASN A 379 9.74 12.82 11.89
N VAL A 380 10.62 12.11 12.56
CA VAL A 380 11.27 10.89 12.07
C VAL A 380 10.70 9.61 12.69
N SER A 381 9.49 9.67 13.23
CA SER A 381 8.85 8.52 13.89
C SER A 381 8.57 7.35 12.94
N GLN A 382 8.53 7.61 11.65
CA GLN A 382 8.31 6.66 10.57
C GLN A 382 9.54 6.47 9.66
N ALA A 383 10.75 6.82 10.09
CA ALA A 383 11.96 6.73 9.27
C ALA A 383 12.23 5.33 8.66
N TRP A 384 11.64 4.28 9.18
CA TRP A 384 11.69 2.93 8.60
C TRP A 384 10.86 2.81 7.32
N TYR A 385 9.93 3.73 7.07
CA TYR A 385 8.94 3.72 6.01
C TYR A 385 9.17 4.83 4.97
N ASP A 386 9.25 6.09 5.37
CA ASP A 386 9.38 7.30 4.57
C ASP A 386 10.75 7.95 4.83
N TRP A 387 11.63 7.96 3.83
CA TRP A 387 12.99 8.45 4.05
C TRP A 387 13.79 8.67 2.77
N TYR A 388 14.35 9.86 2.60
CA TYR A 388 15.40 10.12 1.61
C TYR A 388 16.27 11.33 1.99
N VAL A 389 17.47 11.42 1.42
CA VAL A 389 18.23 12.65 1.24
C VAL A 389 18.43 12.87 -0.26
N ALA A 390 18.30 14.11 -0.73
CA ALA A 390 18.52 14.43 -2.13
C ALA A 390 19.34 15.72 -2.28
N ALA A 391 20.46 15.64 -2.98
CA ALA A 391 21.35 16.73 -3.26
C ALA A 391 21.16 17.22 -4.70
N PRO A 392 20.81 18.51 -4.93
CA PRO A 392 20.74 19.01 -6.29
C PRO A 392 22.07 18.79 -7.02
N PRO A 393 22.03 18.34 -8.28
CA PRO A 393 23.25 17.95 -9.01
C PRO A 393 24.23 19.11 -9.26
N ASP A 394 23.76 20.35 -9.24
CA ASP A 394 24.50 21.58 -9.56
C ASP A 394 24.65 22.56 -8.39
N ASP A 395 24.09 22.27 -7.19
CA ASP A 395 24.11 23.17 -6.03
C ASP A 395 24.63 22.48 -4.77
N LYS A 396 25.92 22.67 -4.47
CA LYS A 396 26.60 22.12 -3.29
C LYS A 396 26.17 22.75 -1.95
N GLY A 397 25.37 23.82 -1.99
CA GLY A 397 24.85 24.52 -0.82
C GLY A 397 23.40 24.20 -0.49
N ARG A 398 22.78 23.25 -1.21
CA ARG A 398 21.37 22.86 -1.00
C ARG A 398 21.24 21.37 -0.77
N VAL A 399 20.27 21.00 0.06
CA VAL A 399 19.92 19.58 0.33
C VAL A 399 18.44 19.48 0.68
N TYR A 400 17.82 18.38 0.31
CA TYR A 400 16.46 18.02 0.69
C TYR A 400 16.49 16.81 1.61
N LEU A 401 15.70 16.85 2.68
CA LEU A 401 15.53 15.78 3.66
C LEU A 401 14.06 15.37 3.67
N GLY A 402 13.74 14.16 3.31
CA GLY A 402 12.37 13.63 3.32
C GLY A 402 12.16 12.61 4.43
N ALA A 403 11.03 12.74 5.09
CA ALA A 403 10.45 11.86 6.10
C ALA A 403 8.93 11.97 5.96
N ILE A 404 8.15 12.07 7.06
CA ILE A 404 6.74 12.48 6.97
C ILE A 404 6.63 13.79 6.19
N ASP A 405 7.52 14.73 6.50
CA ASP A 405 7.64 16.04 5.86
C ASP A 405 8.96 16.13 5.10
N ALA A 406 9.04 17.01 4.10
CA ALA A 406 10.31 17.31 3.42
C ALA A 406 10.79 18.73 3.74
N TYR A 407 12.07 18.83 4.04
CA TYR A 407 12.75 20.09 4.33
C TYR A 407 13.83 20.38 3.30
N ARG A 408 13.89 21.65 2.87
CA ARG A 408 14.99 22.18 2.09
C ARG A 408 15.96 22.92 2.98
N GLY A 409 17.20 22.45 3.07
CA GLY A 409 18.33 23.15 3.67
C GLY A 409 19.07 23.98 2.65
N THR A 410 19.43 25.21 3.00
CA THR A 410 20.24 26.12 2.18
C THR A 410 21.39 26.67 3.01
N LEU A 411 22.62 26.54 2.50
CA LEU A 411 23.84 27.04 3.11
C LEU A 411 24.17 28.43 2.55
N SER A 412 24.29 29.41 3.42
CA SER A 412 24.78 30.78 3.09
C SER A 412 25.95 31.08 3.99
N GLY A 413 27.15 31.23 3.40
CA GLY A 413 28.40 31.28 4.14
C GLY A 413 28.62 30.00 4.97
N SER A 414 28.56 30.11 6.29
CA SER A 414 28.63 28.98 7.23
C SER A 414 27.28 28.63 7.87
N THR A 415 26.21 29.33 7.52
CA THR A 415 24.90 29.23 8.20
C THR A 415 23.92 28.42 7.35
N TRP A 416 23.29 27.43 7.95
CA TRP A 416 22.19 26.67 7.38
C TRP A 416 20.84 27.28 7.73
N THR A 417 19.99 27.48 6.73
CA THR A 417 18.58 27.83 6.88
C THR A 417 17.71 26.70 6.35
N TRP A 418 16.61 26.42 7.02
CA TRP A 418 15.72 25.30 6.70
C TRP A 418 14.30 25.80 6.44
N LYS A 419 13.67 25.25 5.41
CA LYS A 419 12.28 25.50 5.07
C LYS A 419 11.57 24.17 4.89
N ASP A 420 10.45 23.98 5.60
CA ASP A 420 9.48 22.92 5.26
C ASP A 420 8.87 23.26 3.90
N VAL A 421 8.93 22.32 2.96
CA VAL A 421 8.47 22.53 1.58
C VAL A 421 7.24 21.69 1.24
N THR A 422 6.72 20.88 2.16
CA THR A 422 5.65 19.92 1.88
C THR A 422 4.42 20.03 2.77
N THR A 423 4.51 20.58 3.98
CA THR A 423 3.39 20.51 4.94
C THR A 423 2.91 21.85 5.44
N GLN A 424 3.51 22.97 5.03
CA GLN A 424 3.14 24.29 5.50
C GLN A 424 2.40 25.14 4.48
N GLY A 425 1.28 25.75 4.95
CA GLY A 425 0.55 26.77 4.21
C GLY A 425 -0.31 26.22 3.06
N ALA A 426 -0.54 27.10 2.08
CA ALA A 426 -1.44 26.85 0.94
C ALA A 426 -0.79 26.05 -0.21
N ASN A 427 0.50 25.74 -0.11
CA ASN A 427 1.24 24.98 -1.12
C ASN A 427 1.67 23.59 -0.61
N SER A 428 0.99 23.07 0.40
CA SER A 428 1.29 21.75 0.96
C SER A 428 0.93 20.64 -0.02
N ILE A 429 1.71 19.54 0.01
CA ILE A 429 1.39 18.28 -0.66
C ILE A 429 1.06 17.19 0.37
N HIS A 430 0.73 16.01 -0.10
CA HIS A 430 0.45 14.87 0.78
C HIS A 430 1.71 14.50 1.60
N PRO A 431 1.57 14.17 2.90
CA PRO A 431 2.70 13.73 3.74
C PRO A 431 3.27 12.37 3.32
N ASP A 432 4.22 11.87 4.13
CA ASP A 432 4.89 10.58 3.99
C ASP A 432 5.69 10.49 2.67
N GLN A 433 6.88 11.10 2.69
CA GLN A 433 7.72 11.33 1.50
C GLN A 433 8.64 10.14 1.22
N HIS A 434 8.57 9.54 0.02
CA HIS A 434 9.33 8.34 -0.35
C HIS A 434 10.51 8.59 -1.25
N CYS A 435 10.40 9.53 -2.18
CA CYS A 435 11.47 9.84 -3.12
C CYS A 435 11.39 11.29 -3.61
N LEU A 436 12.55 11.84 -3.99
CA LEU A 436 12.68 13.11 -4.67
C LEU A 436 13.75 12.98 -5.75
N THR A 437 13.45 13.48 -6.96
CA THR A 437 14.42 13.54 -8.06
C THR A 437 14.37 14.88 -8.76
N PHE A 438 15.47 15.20 -9.47
CA PHE A 438 15.64 16.46 -10.19
C PHE A 438 15.47 16.26 -11.69
N SER A 439 15.01 17.30 -12.38
CA SER A 439 15.12 17.35 -13.83
C SER A 439 16.60 17.42 -14.24
N PRO A 440 17.07 16.65 -15.23
CA PRO A 440 18.47 16.60 -15.63
C PRO A 440 19.06 17.97 -16.01
N ASN A 441 18.24 18.88 -16.54
CA ASN A 441 18.70 20.16 -17.09
C ASN A 441 18.40 21.37 -16.16
N ASN A 442 17.73 21.15 -15.05
CA ASN A 442 17.35 22.23 -14.14
C ASN A 442 16.97 21.69 -12.75
N SER A 443 17.84 21.86 -11.78
CA SER A 443 17.62 21.40 -10.39
C SER A 443 16.58 22.21 -9.61
N GLN A 444 16.03 23.30 -10.16
CA GLN A 444 14.84 23.94 -9.60
C GLN A 444 13.56 23.15 -9.93
N ILE A 445 13.59 22.33 -10.98
CA ILE A 445 12.50 21.42 -11.32
C ILE A 445 12.73 20.12 -10.56
N ILE A 446 11.85 19.85 -9.58
CA ILE A 446 11.91 18.66 -8.74
C ILE A 446 10.59 17.89 -8.82
N TYR A 447 10.68 16.59 -8.67
CA TYR A 447 9.56 15.67 -8.58
C TYR A 447 9.63 14.97 -7.24
N ALA A 448 8.53 14.98 -6.48
CA ALA A 448 8.40 14.30 -5.20
C ALA A 448 7.34 13.21 -5.28
N GLY A 449 7.64 12.05 -4.74
CA GLY A 449 6.72 10.92 -4.58
C GLY A 449 6.37 10.72 -3.11
N SER A 450 5.07 10.63 -2.81
CA SER A 450 4.53 10.42 -1.47
C SER A 450 3.38 9.41 -1.48
N ASP A 451 2.74 9.19 -0.33
CA ASP A 451 1.53 8.35 -0.24
C ASP A 451 0.32 8.92 -1.00
N GLY A 452 0.35 10.21 -1.35
CA GLY A 452 -0.68 10.86 -2.18
C GLY A 452 -0.40 10.87 -3.68
N GLY A 453 0.80 10.45 -4.13
CA GLY A 453 1.14 10.41 -5.55
C GLY A 453 2.41 11.13 -5.93
N ILE A 454 2.44 11.67 -7.16
CA ILE A 454 3.57 12.45 -7.69
C ILE A 454 3.23 13.93 -7.79
N PHE A 455 4.19 14.76 -7.35
CA PHE A 455 4.08 16.23 -7.35
C PHE A 455 5.33 16.84 -8.00
N ARG A 456 5.12 17.94 -8.74
CA ARG A 456 6.19 18.67 -9.41
C ARG A 456 6.28 20.10 -8.88
N SER A 457 7.49 20.54 -8.58
CA SER A 457 7.82 21.95 -8.33
C SER A 457 8.69 22.48 -9.47
N GLY A 458 8.54 23.76 -9.79
CA GLY A 458 9.38 24.47 -10.75
C GLY A 458 10.33 25.46 -10.10
N ASP A 459 10.29 25.60 -8.77
CA ASP A 459 10.97 26.62 -7.99
C ASP A 459 11.68 26.05 -6.73
N GLY A 460 12.12 24.81 -6.82
CA GLY A 460 12.84 24.14 -5.75
C GLY A 460 11.98 23.89 -4.51
N GLY A 461 10.72 23.55 -4.65
CA GLY A 461 9.79 23.25 -3.56
C GLY A 461 9.10 24.48 -2.96
N GLY A 462 9.11 25.61 -3.65
CA GLY A 462 8.34 26.80 -3.23
C GLY A 462 6.84 26.64 -3.48
N THR A 463 6.51 26.07 -4.64
CA THR A 463 5.14 25.75 -5.05
C THR A 463 5.08 24.36 -5.69
N TRP A 464 3.90 23.71 -5.63
CA TRP A 464 3.71 22.34 -6.13
C TRP A 464 2.49 22.22 -7.04
N LYS A 465 2.63 21.34 -8.04
CA LYS A 465 1.53 20.90 -8.91
C LYS A 465 1.42 19.38 -8.83
N PRO A 466 0.23 18.82 -8.61
CA PRO A 466 0.01 17.39 -8.71
C PRO A 466 0.11 16.93 -10.17
N LEU A 467 0.73 15.79 -10.41
CA LEU A 467 0.79 15.11 -11.71
C LEU A 467 -0.03 13.81 -11.69
N ASN A 468 -0.99 13.70 -10.82
CA ASN A 468 -1.72 12.46 -10.49
C ASN A 468 -2.78 12.06 -11.51
N ARG A 469 -3.24 13.00 -12.35
CA ARG A 469 -4.30 12.75 -13.33
C ARG A 469 -3.89 11.68 -14.35
N GLY A 470 -4.67 10.61 -14.42
CA GLY A 470 -4.42 9.49 -15.33
C GLY A 470 -3.62 8.34 -14.71
N LEU A 471 -3.03 8.51 -13.53
CA LEU A 471 -2.47 7.39 -12.76
C LEU A 471 -3.60 6.57 -12.15
N GLY A 472 -3.50 5.24 -12.22
CA GLY A 472 -4.45 4.32 -11.58
C GLY A 472 -3.73 3.44 -10.57
N ILE A 473 -3.26 4.04 -9.45
CA ILE A 473 -2.44 3.36 -8.42
C ILE A 473 -3.05 3.43 -7.01
N THR A 474 -4.34 3.74 -6.91
CA THR A 474 -5.05 3.83 -5.61
C THR A 474 -5.08 2.49 -4.89
N GLU A 475 -4.73 2.52 -3.62
CA GLU A 475 -4.74 1.38 -2.71
C GLU A 475 -6.10 1.26 -2.02
N MET A 476 -6.98 0.44 -2.58
CA MET A 476 -8.32 0.17 -2.02
C MET A 476 -8.32 -1.03 -1.12
N GLU A 477 -9.01 -0.92 0.01
CA GLU A 477 -9.14 -1.99 1.00
C GLU A 477 -10.54 -2.61 0.99
N TYR A 478 -11.59 -1.80 0.88
CA TYR A 478 -13.00 -2.20 1.00
C TYR A 478 -13.89 -1.48 0.01
N LEU A 479 -15.04 -2.11 -0.30
CA LEU A 479 -16.08 -1.57 -1.19
C LEU A 479 -17.46 -1.65 -0.54
N ALA A 480 -18.28 -0.64 -0.82
CA ALA A 480 -19.72 -0.69 -0.59
C ALA A 480 -20.46 -0.08 -1.79
N SER A 481 -21.66 -0.57 -2.11
CA SER A 481 -22.46 -0.09 -3.24
C SER A 481 -23.87 0.30 -2.84
N ASP A 482 -24.43 1.27 -3.58
CA ASP A 482 -25.87 1.52 -3.58
C ASP A 482 -26.59 0.30 -4.17
N PRO A 483 -27.58 -0.30 -3.49
CA PRO A 483 -28.26 -1.50 -3.98
C PRO A 483 -29.06 -1.27 -5.28
N THR A 484 -29.36 -0.01 -5.63
CA THR A 484 -30.19 0.35 -6.79
C THR A 484 -29.38 0.63 -8.06
N THR A 485 -28.05 0.86 -7.92
CA THR A 485 -27.17 1.10 -9.07
C THR A 485 -25.70 0.82 -8.71
N TRP A 486 -25.02 0.06 -9.57
CA TRP A 486 -23.57 -0.17 -9.42
C TRP A 486 -22.74 1.11 -9.69
N LYS A 487 -23.35 2.13 -10.30
CA LYS A 487 -22.66 3.40 -10.61
C LYS A 487 -22.49 4.32 -9.42
N TRP A 488 -22.86 3.86 -8.23
CA TRP A 488 -22.54 4.54 -6.98
C TRP A 488 -21.84 3.57 -6.04
N LEU A 489 -20.57 3.86 -5.75
CA LEU A 489 -19.74 3.06 -4.85
C LEU A 489 -19.06 3.97 -3.83
N MET A 490 -18.75 3.39 -2.66
CA MET A 490 -17.77 3.91 -1.72
C MET A 490 -16.61 2.95 -1.60
N ALA A 491 -15.41 3.49 -1.39
CA ALA A 491 -14.22 2.70 -1.09
C ALA A 491 -13.40 3.34 0.04
N GLY A 492 -12.98 2.52 0.98
CA GLY A 492 -11.93 2.89 1.92
C GLY A 492 -10.57 2.71 1.28
N THR A 493 -9.71 3.73 1.38
CA THR A 493 -8.37 3.71 0.79
C THR A 493 -7.30 4.01 1.81
N GLN A 494 -6.13 3.38 1.66
CA GLN A 494 -5.01 3.67 2.53
C GLN A 494 -4.49 5.08 2.27
N ASP A 495 -4.33 5.89 3.31
CA ASP A 495 -3.80 7.26 3.35
C ASP A 495 -4.57 8.34 2.56
N ASN A 496 -5.50 7.95 1.67
CA ASN A 496 -6.23 8.86 0.79
C ASN A 496 -7.74 8.92 1.12
N GLY A 497 -8.09 8.55 2.34
CA GLY A 497 -9.43 8.70 2.89
C GLY A 497 -10.48 7.72 2.35
N THR A 498 -11.74 8.08 2.54
CA THR A 498 -12.87 7.40 1.91
C THR A 498 -13.26 8.16 0.65
N ILE A 499 -13.39 7.43 -0.45
CA ILE A 499 -13.67 7.99 -1.78
C ILE A 499 -14.97 7.44 -2.36
N ARG A 500 -15.57 8.18 -3.29
CA ARG A 500 -16.87 7.88 -3.88
C ARG A 500 -16.85 7.90 -5.41
N PHE A 501 -17.35 6.81 -6.01
CA PHE A 501 -17.63 6.70 -7.44
C PHE A 501 -19.07 7.12 -7.75
N THR A 502 -19.23 7.95 -8.77
CA THR A 502 -20.54 8.41 -9.25
C THR A 502 -20.69 8.26 -10.78
N GLY A 503 -20.01 7.24 -11.33
CA GLY A 503 -20.02 6.97 -12.77
C GLY A 503 -18.85 7.58 -13.54
N SER A 504 -17.96 8.33 -12.89
CA SER A 504 -16.75 8.92 -13.47
C SER A 504 -15.49 8.18 -12.99
N THR A 505 -14.45 8.13 -13.83
CA THR A 505 -13.13 7.66 -13.42
C THR A 505 -12.37 8.62 -12.52
N VAL A 506 -12.90 9.82 -12.29
CA VAL A 506 -12.51 10.74 -11.22
C VAL A 506 -13.45 10.46 -10.05
N TRP A 507 -12.90 10.08 -8.89
CA TRP A 507 -13.69 9.74 -7.70
C TRP A 507 -13.62 10.87 -6.69
N ASP A 508 -14.76 11.19 -6.07
CA ASP A 508 -14.82 12.24 -5.05
C ASP A 508 -14.10 11.81 -3.77
N HIS A 509 -13.30 12.69 -3.19
CA HIS A 509 -12.80 12.55 -1.82
C HIS A 509 -13.91 13.00 -0.85
N ILE A 510 -14.42 12.10 -0.01
CA ILE A 510 -15.58 12.40 0.85
C ILE A 510 -15.29 12.36 2.35
N ALA A 511 -14.16 11.79 2.77
CA ALA A 511 -13.72 11.81 4.17
C ALA A 511 -12.19 11.63 4.25
N ASP A 512 -11.58 12.32 5.23
CA ASP A 512 -10.13 12.32 5.46
C ASP A 512 -9.64 11.06 6.20
N GLY A 513 -8.34 10.89 6.22
CA GLY A 513 -7.61 9.91 7.03
C GLY A 513 -7.31 8.62 6.29
N ASP A 514 -7.26 7.51 7.02
CA ASP A 514 -7.22 6.16 6.46
C ASP A 514 -8.66 5.67 6.27
N GLY A 515 -9.10 5.44 5.05
CA GLY A 515 -10.41 4.86 4.81
C GLY A 515 -10.41 3.37 5.18
N GLY A 516 -11.17 3.02 6.22
CA GLY A 516 -11.42 1.65 6.64
C GLY A 516 -12.65 1.05 5.94
N ASP A 517 -13.26 0.07 6.58
CA ASP A 517 -14.46 -0.58 6.03
C ASP A 517 -15.64 0.39 5.94
N CYS A 518 -16.49 0.20 4.97
CA CYS A 518 -17.61 1.06 4.66
C CYS A 518 -18.89 0.25 4.39
N GLY A 519 -20.05 0.87 4.63
CA GLY A 519 -21.33 0.20 4.46
C GLY A 519 -22.43 1.13 3.96
N VAL A 520 -23.38 0.57 3.24
CA VAL A 520 -24.58 1.26 2.74
C VAL A 520 -25.82 0.59 3.32
N ASN A 521 -26.73 1.37 3.87
CA ASN A 521 -28.02 0.86 4.31
C ASN A 521 -28.85 0.42 3.09
N GLN A 522 -29.10 -0.88 2.98
CA GLN A 522 -29.78 -1.48 1.83
C GLN A 522 -31.25 -1.07 1.69
N LEU A 523 -31.89 -0.58 2.77
CA LEU A 523 -33.28 -0.10 2.77
C LEU A 523 -33.38 1.40 2.44
N ASN A 524 -32.33 2.18 2.76
CA ASN A 524 -32.24 3.60 2.47
C ASN A 524 -30.81 3.96 2.07
N PRO A 525 -30.45 3.90 0.79
CA PRO A 525 -29.07 4.11 0.33
C PRO A 525 -28.55 5.54 0.47
N ASN A 526 -29.36 6.49 0.95
CA ASN A 526 -28.87 7.80 1.39
C ASN A 526 -28.09 7.71 2.70
N ILE A 527 -28.33 6.65 3.49
CA ILE A 527 -27.62 6.40 4.75
C ILE A 527 -26.41 5.51 4.46
N VAL A 528 -25.23 6.07 4.68
CA VAL A 528 -23.97 5.38 4.47
C VAL A 528 -23.05 5.56 5.66
N TYR A 529 -22.11 4.64 5.82
CA TYR A 529 -21.17 4.58 6.93
C TYR A 529 -19.76 4.41 6.42
N HIS A 530 -18.80 5.05 7.04
CA HIS A 530 -17.39 4.75 6.87
C HIS A 530 -16.70 4.67 8.22
N SER A 531 -15.68 3.83 8.28
CA SER A 531 -14.77 3.78 9.41
C SER A 531 -13.44 4.44 9.06
N PHE A 532 -12.77 4.88 10.09
CA PHE A 532 -11.37 5.28 10.07
C PHE A 532 -10.54 4.08 10.54
N TYR A 533 -9.44 4.24 11.23
CA TYR A 533 -8.75 3.12 11.86
C TYR A 533 -9.29 2.84 13.29
N ASN A 534 -9.12 1.60 13.77
CA ASN A 534 -9.65 1.07 15.04
C ASN A 534 -11.21 1.16 15.08
N VAL A 535 -11.80 0.98 16.25
CA VAL A 535 -13.25 1.11 16.41
C VAL A 535 -13.64 2.59 16.32
N SER A 536 -14.02 2.99 15.12
CA SER A 536 -14.53 4.32 14.79
C SER A 536 -15.60 4.18 13.73
N LEU A 537 -16.59 5.05 13.72
CA LEU A 537 -17.64 5.05 12.71
C LEU A 537 -18.26 6.43 12.57
N GLU A 538 -18.40 6.87 11.32
CA GLU A 538 -19.18 8.05 10.96
C GLU A 538 -20.35 7.64 10.07
N ARG A 539 -21.46 8.36 10.19
CA ARG A 539 -22.69 8.17 9.42
C ARG A 539 -22.98 9.41 8.60
N SER A 540 -23.37 9.21 7.36
CA SER A 540 -23.98 10.21 6.50
C SER A 540 -25.44 9.84 6.22
N ASN A 541 -26.32 10.85 6.14
CA ASN A 541 -27.70 10.72 5.69
C ASN A 541 -27.92 11.23 4.26
N ASN A 542 -26.88 11.59 3.56
CA ASN A 542 -26.89 12.21 2.24
C ASN A 542 -25.75 11.71 1.34
N LYS A 543 -25.54 10.36 1.33
CA LYS A 543 -24.57 9.68 0.46
C LYS A 543 -23.13 10.22 0.59
N GLY A 544 -22.70 10.54 1.82
CA GLY A 544 -21.32 10.97 2.09
C GLY A 544 -21.05 12.46 1.87
N ASN A 545 -22.07 13.30 1.66
CA ASN A 545 -21.83 14.75 1.53
C ASN A 545 -21.55 15.43 2.88
N THR A 546 -22.13 14.89 3.97
CA THR A 546 -21.83 15.32 5.34
C THR A 546 -21.80 14.14 6.28
N TRP A 547 -21.00 14.22 7.34
CA TRP A 547 -20.72 13.13 8.25
C TRP A 547 -21.02 13.51 9.71
N THR A 548 -21.53 12.55 10.47
CA THR A 548 -21.74 12.62 11.91
C THR A 548 -20.99 11.48 12.59
N ASN A 549 -20.12 11.81 13.53
CA ASN A 549 -19.42 10.80 14.33
C ASN A 549 -20.38 10.12 15.29
N LEU A 550 -20.40 8.79 15.28
CA LEU A 550 -21.30 7.98 16.10
C LEU A 550 -20.69 7.58 17.46
N SER A 551 -19.41 7.84 17.66
CA SER A 551 -18.67 7.56 18.90
C SER A 551 -18.94 6.16 19.50
N PRO A 552 -18.74 5.07 18.74
CA PRO A 552 -18.89 3.73 19.26
C PRO A 552 -17.92 3.46 20.42
N PRO A 553 -18.27 2.56 21.38
CA PRO A 553 -17.38 2.19 22.48
C PRO A 553 -16.05 1.66 21.98
N SER A 554 -14.94 2.17 22.52
CA SER A 554 -13.60 1.74 22.16
C SER A 554 -13.30 0.37 22.78
N VAL A 555 -13.05 -0.62 21.95
CA VAL A 555 -12.57 -1.96 22.33
C VAL A 555 -11.35 -2.32 21.48
N PRO A 556 -10.46 -3.23 21.94
CA PRO A 556 -9.33 -3.69 21.15
C PRO A 556 -9.76 -4.26 19.79
N SER A 557 -9.17 -3.81 18.71
CA SER A 557 -9.54 -4.18 17.33
C SER A 557 -8.33 -4.24 16.41
N PHE A 558 -8.51 -4.76 15.21
CA PHE A 558 -7.58 -4.56 14.11
C PHE A 558 -7.48 -3.08 13.72
N PHE A 559 -6.47 -2.75 12.94
CA PHE A 559 -6.32 -1.41 12.37
C PHE A 559 -7.56 -1.05 11.53
N TYR A 560 -8.02 -1.95 10.67
CA TYR A 560 -9.30 -1.89 9.97
C TYR A 560 -10.21 -3.02 10.49
N PRO A 561 -11.10 -2.76 11.48
CA PRO A 561 -12.08 -3.74 11.92
C PRO A 561 -13.20 -3.89 10.88
N PRO A 562 -13.76 -5.09 10.70
CA PRO A 562 -14.90 -5.27 9.80
C PRO A 562 -16.13 -4.53 10.30
N VAL A 563 -16.86 -3.90 9.37
CA VAL A 563 -18.15 -3.23 9.60
C VAL A 563 -19.23 -3.93 8.78
N GLU A 564 -20.34 -4.28 9.40
CA GLU A 564 -21.49 -4.89 8.73
C GLU A 564 -22.74 -4.03 8.92
N VAL A 565 -23.44 -3.74 7.83
CA VAL A 565 -24.65 -2.90 7.81
C VAL A 565 -25.80 -3.69 7.21
N PHE A 566 -26.83 -4.00 8.00
CA PHE A 566 -28.00 -4.75 7.56
C PHE A 566 -29.29 -4.23 8.20
N GLY A 567 -30.27 -3.89 7.37
CA GLY A 567 -31.46 -3.17 7.82
C GLY A 567 -31.07 -1.85 8.51
N SER A 568 -31.55 -1.65 9.74
CA SER A 568 -31.13 -0.55 10.61
C SER A 568 -29.99 -0.93 11.56
N THR A 569 -29.50 -2.16 11.51
CA THR A 569 -28.43 -2.65 12.39
C THR A 569 -27.07 -2.30 11.80
N VAL A 570 -26.16 -1.85 12.67
CA VAL A 570 -24.74 -1.63 12.32
C VAL A 570 -23.89 -2.32 13.37
N ALA A 571 -22.92 -3.10 12.92
CA ALA A 571 -22.02 -3.87 13.77
C ALA A 571 -20.55 -3.62 13.40
N ILE A 572 -19.68 -3.55 14.41
CA ILE A 572 -18.22 -3.44 14.26
C ILE A 572 -17.59 -4.63 14.98
N GLY A 573 -16.83 -5.41 14.22
CA GLY A 573 -16.15 -6.60 14.73
C GLY A 573 -14.80 -6.27 15.37
N ALA A 574 -14.63 -6.64 16.63
CA ALA A 574 -13.41 -6.37 17.40
C ALA A 574 -13.14 -7.55 18.39
N SER A 575 -12.43 -7.33 19.49
CA SER A 575 -12.34 -8.30 20.60
C SER A 575 -13.70 -8.58 21.24
N SER A 576 -14.64 -7.66 21.06
CA SER A 576 -16.06 -7.76 21.33
C SER A 576 -16.84 -7.28 20.10
N LEU A 577 -18.11 -7.67 19.94
CA LEU A 577 -18.97 -7.10 18.93
C LEU A 577 -19.56 -5.80 19.47
N VAL A 578 -19.33 -4.68 18.78
CA VAL A 578 -19.94 -3.37 19.07
C VAL A 578 -21.10 -3.17 18.11
N ILE A 579 -22.33 -3.12 18.58
CA ILE A 579 -23.52 -3.20 17.74
C ILE A 579 -24.62 -2.22 18.16
N THR A 580 -25.32 -1.66 17.18
CA THR A 580 -26.55 -0.88 17.38
C THR A 580 -27.63 -1.35 16.42
N ARG A 581 -28.90 -1.38 16.87
CA ARG A 581 -30.05 -1.76 16.02
C ARG A 581 -30.76 -0.57 15.38
N THR A 582 -30.32 0.65 15.67
CA THR A 582 -30.93 1.90 15.18
C THR A 582 -30.10 2.61 14.11
N GLY A 583 -28.91 2.09 13.81
CA GLY A 583 -27.96 2.72 12.89
C GLY A 583 -27.26 3.98 13.40
N ALA A 584 -27.53 4.40 14.67
CA ALA A 584 -26.92 5.61 15.23
C ALA A 584 -26.60 5.52 16.74
N GLY A 585 -26.91 4.41 17.39
CA GLY A 585 -26.84 4.20 18.84
C GLY A 585 -28.27 4.17 19.46
N PRO A 586 -28.41 3.77 20.71
CA PRO A 586 -27.33 3.40 21.63
C PRO A 586 -26.55 2.18 21.16
N TRP A 587 -25.31 2.09 21.61
CA TRP A 587 -24.41 0.99 21.33
C TRP A 587 -24.46 -0.08 22.42
N THR A 588 -24.42 -1.34 22.01
CA THR A 588 -24.24 -2.50 22.90
C THR A 588 -22.90 -3.13 22.62
N THR A 589 -22.12 -3.40 23.65
CA THR A 589 -20.90 -4.22 23.55
C THR A 589 -21.22 -5.65 23.96
N VAL A 590 -21.14 -6.58 23.01
CA VAL A 590 -21.39 -8.00 23.22
C VAL A 590 -20.06 -8.73 23.39
N PRO A 591 -19.74 -9.27 24.58
CA PRO A 591 -18.51 -10.01 24.81
C PRO A 591 -18.49 -11.30 23.98
N LEU A 592 -17.52 -11.44 23.08
CA LEU A 592 -17.40 -12.63 22.22
C LEU A 592 -16.73 -13.83 22.91
N GLY A 593 -16.04 -13.63 24.04
CA GLY A 593 -15.29 -14.70 24.72
C GLY A 593 -14.08 -15.17 23.94
N LEU A 594 -13.43 -14.24 23.24
CA LEU A 594 -12.23 -14.47 22.46
C LEU A 594 -10.98 -14.48 23.36
N ALA A 595 -9.89 -15.06 22.87
CA ALA A 595 -8.60 -14.98 23.55
C ALA A 595 -8.04 -13.53 23.52
N SER A 596 -7.10 -13.21 24.39
CA SER A 596 -6.51 -11.85 24.50
C SER A 596 -5.83 -11.37 23.20
N ASN A 597 -5.40 -12.31 22.36
CA ASN A 597 -4.79 -12.09 21.05
C ASN A 597 -5.76 -12.38 19.88
N GLU A 598 -7.05 -12.31 20.09
CA GLU A 598 -8.04 -12.65 19.09
C GLU A 598 -9.10 -11.55 18.94
N ALA A 599 -9.49 -11.31 17.70
CA ALA A 599 -10.54 -10.38 17.33
C ALA A 599 -11.31 -10.87 16.10
N ALA A 600 -12.51 -10.36 15.93
CA ALA A 600 -13.29 -10.54 14.70
C ALA A 600 -12.53 -9.98 13.50
N SER A 601 -12.38 -10.76 12.43
CA SER A 601 -11.68 -10.41 11.22
C SER A 601 -12.58 -10.43 9.98
N ALA A 602 -13.75 -11.04 10.08
CA ALA A 602 -14.78 -11.08 9.04
C ALA A 602 -16.16 -11.19 9.70
N MET A 603 -17.15 -10.58 9.09
CA MET A 603 -18.54 -10.66 9.52
C MET A 603 -19.47 -10.78 8.32
N ARG A 604 -20.63 -11.43 8.51
CA ARG A 604 -21.70 -11.45 7.52
C ARG A 604 -23.04 -11.73 8.20
N GLU A 605 -24.05 -10.94 7.87
CA GLU A 605 -25.42 -11.21 8.27
C GLU A 605 -25.95 -12.51 7.64
N ILE A 606 -26.76 -13.24 8.39
CA ILE A 606 -27.60 -14.34 7.89
C ILE A 606 -29.02 -13.85 7.68
N ASP A 607 -29.51 -13.08 8.64
CA ASP A 607 -30.83 -12.47 8.66
C ASP A 607 -30.81 -11.22 9.56
N ALA A 608 -31.96 -10.54 9.70
CA ALA A 608 -32.09 -9.29 10.48
C ALA A 608 -31.67 -9.40 11.96
N ASN A 609 -31.52 -10.61 12.49
CA ASN A 609 -31.23 -10.87 13.91
C ASN A 609 -29.95 -11.70 14.10
N THR A 610 -29.28 -12.15 13.04
CA THR A 610 -28.20 -13.12 13.15
C THR A 610 -27.00 -12.72 12.31
N ILE A 611 -25.82 -12.71 12.93
CA ILE A 611 -24.52 -12.44 12.31
C ILE A 611 -23.60 -13.65 12.51
N LEU A 612 -22.86 -14.04 11.45
CA LEU A 612 -21.68 -14.89 11.55
C LEU A 612 -20.43 -14.03 11.71
N ILE A 613 -19.54 -14.46 12.58
CA ILE A 613 -18.27 -13.79 12.87
C ILE A 613 -17.14 -14.79 12.69
N GLY A 614 -16.16 -14.47 11.86
CA GLY A 614 -14.89 -15.18 11.74
C GLY A 614 -13.78 -14.42 12.47
N THR A 615 -12.80 -15.16 13.01
CA THR A 615 -11.70 -14.53 13.75
C THR A 615 -10.35 -14.76 13.06
N ASN A 616 -9.36 -13.98 13.48
CA ASN A 616 -7.97 -14.14 13.03
C ASN A 616 -7.34 -15.48 13.46
N LEU A 617 -7.89 -16.16 14.44
CA LEU A 617 -7.47 -17.52 14.86
C LEU A 617 -8.36 -18.62 14.30
N GLY A 618 -9.26 -18.28 13.37
CA GLY A 618 -10.07 -19.24 12.62
C GLY A 618 -11.33 -19.70 13.31
N ARG A 619 -11.68 -19.17 14.49
CA ARG A 619 -12.97 -19.48 15.13
C ARG A 619 -14.13 -18.88 14.35
N ILE A 620 -15.26 -19.58 14.34
CA ILE A 620 -16.53 -19.11 13.80
C ILE A 620 -17.52 -19.00 14.95
N LEU A 621 -18.20 -17.85 15.02
CA LEU A 621 -19.26 -17.61 15.99
C LEU A 621 -20.56 -17.22 15.26
N LYS A 622 -21.67 -17.67 15.79
CA LYS A 622 -23.00 -17.19 15.47
C LYS A 622 -23.48 -16.32 16.63
N VAL A 623 -23.82 -15.06 16.34
CA VAL A 623 -24.37 -14.11 17.32
C VAL A 623 -25.79 -13.77 16.90
N SER A 624 -26.76 -13.96 17.78
CA SER A 624 -28.18 -13.82 17.46
C SER A 624 -28.90 -12.96 18.50
N TRP A 625 -29.80 -12.10 18.02
CA TRP A 625 -30.71 -11.33 18.85
C TRP A 625 -31.92 -12.19 19.26
N THR A 626 -32.17 -12.35 20.56
CA THR A 626 -33.25 -13.18 21.11
C THR A 626 -34.58 -12.44 21.30
N GLY A 627 -34.63 -11.18 20.89
CA GLY A 627 -35.75 -10.27 21.22
C GLY A 627 -35.47 -9.39 22.44
N ALA A 628 -34.62 -9.83 23.37
CA ALA A 628 -34.26 -9.12 24.59
C ALA A 628 -32.75 -8.90 24.76
N ALA A 629 -31.93 -9.84 24.29
CA ALA A 629 -30.47 -9.80 24.44
C ALA A 629 -29.77 -10.46 23.25
N TRP A 630 -28.46 -10.21 23.11
CA TRP A 630 -27.60 -10.90 22.17
C TRP A 630 -27.08 -12.19 22.81
N SER A 631 -27.27 -13.32 22.13
CA SER A 631 -26.71 -14.63 22.45
C SER A 631 -25.58 -14.95 21.47
N LYS A 632 -24.65 -15.81 21.89
CA LYS A 632 -23.54 -16.28 21.02
C LYS A 632 -23.38 -17.78 21.16
N THR A 633 -22.98 -18.40 20.05
CA THR A 633 -22.63 -19.84 19.96
C THR A 633 -21.35 -19.99 19.14
N PHE A 634 -20.38 -20.74 19.66
CA PHE A 634 -19.23 -21.15 18.87
C PHE A 634 -19.64 -22.29 17.94
N LEU A 635 -19.29 -22.16 16.66
CA LEU A 635 -19.48 -23.18 15.65
C LEU A 635 -18.18 -23.95 15.41
N THR A 636 -18.21 -24.98 14.57
CA THR A 636 -17.01 -25.72 14.19
C THR A 636 -16.05 -24.80 13.42
N SER A 637 -14.80 -24.81 13.80
CA SER A 637 -13.74 -24.06 13.10
C SER A 637 -13.22 -24.85 11.91
N PRO A 638 -13.17 -24.27 10.70
CA PRO A 638 -12.61 -24.97 9.54
C PRO A 638 -11.08 -25.14 9.62
N THR A 639 -10.40 -24.21 10.28
CA THR A 639 -8.94 -24.15 10.40
C THR A 639 -8.55 -23.11 11.45
N PRO A 640 -7.45 -23.26 12.20
CA PRO A 640 -6.96 -22.25 13.14
C PRO A 640 -6.18 -21.13 12.41
N ARG A 641 -6.76 -20.55 11.35
CA ARG A 641 -6.10 -19.56 10.47
C ARG A 641 -7.00 -18.36 10.24
N PHE A 642 -6.40 -17.23 9.85
CA PHE A 642 -7.08 -15.96 9.65
C PHE A 642 -8.21 -16.06 8.63
N ILE A 643 -9.46 -15.88 9.08
CA ILE A 643 -10.65 -15.80 8.23
C ILE A 643 -10.71 -14.38 7.66
N SER A 644 -10.62 -14.25 6.35
CA SER A 644 -10.59 -12.96 5.66
C SER A 644 -11.96 -12.48 5.20
N CYS A 645 -12.86 -13.40 4.87
CA CYS A 645 -14.21 -13.07 4.44
C CYS A 645 -15.17 -14.22 4.73
N ILE A 646 -16.45 -13.88 4.94
CA ILE A 646 -17.56 -14.80 5.04
C ILE A 646 -18.61 -14.40 3.99
N ALA A 647 -19.12 -15.35 3.22
CA ALA A 647 -20.29 -15.15 2.38
C ALA A 647 -21.38 -16.17 2.70
N VAL A 648 -22.60 -15.70 2.79
CA VAL A 648 -23.81 -16.54 2.94
C VAL A 648 -24.48 -16.62 1.57
N ASP A 649 -24.88 -17.82 1.16
CA ASP A 649 -25.63 -18.02 -0.08
C ASP A 649 -27.00 -17.36 0.02
N PRO A 650 -27.33 -16.37 -0.81
CA PRO A 650 -28.62 -15.69 -0.72
C PRO A 650 -29.84 -16.57 -0.98
N SER A 651 -29.66 -17.72 -1.65
CA SER A 651 -30.73 -18.68 -1.95
C SER A 651 -30.87 -19.76 -0.87
N ASN A 652 -29.84 -19.96 -0.03
CA ASN A 652 -29.83 -20.96 1.03
C ASN A 652 -28.92 -20.51 2.18
N PRO A 653 -29.42 -19.89 3.25
CA PRO A 653 -28.61 -19.38 4.37
C PRO A 653 -27.89 -20.48 5.19
N LEU A 654 -28.18 -21.76 4.95
CA LEU A 654 -27.37 -22.87 5.49
C LEU A 654 -26.03 -23.00 4.78
N ARG A 655 -25.91 -22.50 3.55
CA ARG A 655 -24.66 -22.54 2.79
C ARG A 655 -23.82 -21.31 3.05
N VAL A 656 -22.64 -21.54 3.61
CA VAL A 656 -21.69 -20.51 4.00
C VAL A 656 -20.33 -20.82 3.39
N TRP A 657 -19.65 -19.78 2.89
CA TRP A 657 -18.29 -19.82 2.41
C TRP A 657 -17.39 -18.99 3.32
N VAL A 658 -16.18 -19.48 3.57
CA VAL A 658 -15.13 -18.70 4.24
C VAL A 658 -13.83 -18.76 3.48
N THR A 659 -13.10 -17.65 3.46
CA THR A 659 -11.78 -17.51 2.86
C THR A 659 -10.70 -17.30 3.90
N ILE A 660 -9.49 -17.71 3.55
CA ILE A 660 -8.31 -17.69 4.42
C ILE A 660 -7.21 -16.86 3.76
N SER A 661 -6.75 -15.82 4.42
CA SER A 661 -5.72 -14.91 3.89
C SER A 661 -4.28 -15.28 4.28
N GLN A 662 -4.07 -16.46 4.84
CA GLN A 662 -2.73 -16.97 5.19
C GLN A 662 -2.22 -18.02 4.22
N VAL A 663 -0.91 -18.03 3.98
CA VAL A 663 -0.25 -19.01 3.09
C VAL A 663 -0.29 -20.42 3.69
N GLY A 664 -0.44 -21.44 2.82
CA GLY A 664 -0.41 -22.86 3.15
C GLY A 664 -1.79 -23.43 3.55
N GLY A 665 -2.03 -24.70 3.26
CA GLY A 665 -3.31 -25.37 3.50
C GLY A 665 -4.43 -24.92 2.57
N ALA A 666 -5.67 -25.26 2.92
CA ALA A 666 -6.84 -24.86 2.15
C ALA A 666 -7.16 -23.37 2.37
N MET A 667 -7.49 -22.66 1.28
CA MET A 667 -7.74 -21.22 1.26
C MET A 667 -9.23 -20.87 1.24
N VAL A 668 -10.09 -21.83 0.89
CA VAL A 668 -11.53 -21.68 0.82
C VAL A 668 -12.18 -22.89 1.45
N TYR A 669 -13.20 -22.67 2.27
CA TYR A 669 -14.04 -23.72 2.83
C TYR A 669 -15.52 -23.41 2.59
N ARG A 670 -16.33 -24.46 2.43
CA ARG A 670 -17.77 -24.39 2.32
C ARG A 670 -18.43 -25.20 3.45
N SER A 671 -19.48 -24.66 4.02
CA SER A 671 -20.42 -25.35 4.87
C SER A 671 -21.79 -25.39 4.18
N ASP A 672 -22.53 -26.50 4.29
CA ASP A 672 -23.91 -26.62 3.84
C ASP A 672 -24.91 -26.72 5.04
N ASN A 673 -24.41 -26.48 6.26
CA ASN A 673 -25.18 -26.55 7.52
C ASN A 673 -24.82 -25.39 8.47
N GLN A 674 -24.65 -24.19 7.91
CA GLN A 674 -24.43 -22.94 8.64
C GLN A 674 -23.20 -22.96 9.58
N GLY A 675 -22.11 -23.65 9.18
CA GLY A 675 -20.85 -23.69 9.93
C GLY A 675 -20.75 -24.83 10.95
N MET A 676 -21.70 -25.77 10.98
CA MET A 676 -21.61 -26.96 11.84
C MET A 676 -20.54 -27.95 11.34
N SER A 677 -20.30 -27.99 10.04
CA SER A 677 -19.19 -28.73 9.40
C SER A 677 -18.71 -28.02 8.15
N TRP A 678 -17.47 -28.30 7.75
CA TRP A 678 -16.79 -27.63 6.64
C TRP A 678 -16.13 -28.61 5.69
N VAL A 679 -16.18 -28.26 4.40
CA VAL A 679 -15.49 -28.98 3.33
C VAL A 679 -14.49 -28.04 2.67
N SER A 680 -13.26 -28.48 2.48
CA SER A 680 -12.24 -27.73 1.74
C SER A 680 -12.62 -27.61 0.27
N SER A 681 -12.45 -26.42 -0.30
CA SER A 681 -12.83 -26.07 -1.67
C SER A 681 -11.71 -25.29 -2.35
N THR A 682 -10.58 -25.95 -2.67
CA THR A 682 -9.36 -25.28 -3.17
C THR A 682 -8.82 -25.83 -4.48
N ALA A 683 -9.43 -26.88 -5.03
CA ALA A 683 -8.94 -27.48 -6.27
C ALA A 683 -8.93 -26.46 -7.41
N GLY A 684 -7.77 -26.26 -8.04
CA GLY A 684 -7.57 -25.28 -9.11
C GLY A 684 -7.17 -23.87 -8.66
N LEU A 685 -7.21 -23.56 -7.34
CA LEU A 685 -6.65 -22.32 -6.80
C LEU A 685 -5.13 -22.45 -6.63
N PRO A 686 -4.37 -21.38 -6.89
CA PRO A 686 -2.97 -21.32 -6.48
C PRO A 686 -2.88 -21.25 -4.94
N SER A 687 -1.75 -21.68 -4.39
CA SER A 687 -1.50 -21.61 -2.92
C SER A 687 -1.08 -20.19 -2.50
N ILE A 688 -1.99 -19.24 -2.64
CA ILE A 688 -1.84 -17.82 -2.25
C ILE A 688 -3.02 -17.40 -1.39
N PRO A 689 -2.90 -16.36 -0.55
CA PRO A 689 -4.00 -15.81 0.24
C PRO A 689 -5.24 -15.51 -0.61
N VAL A 690 -6.42 -15.81 -0.05
CA VAL A 690 -7.72 -15.44 -0.60
C VAL A 690 -8.37 -14.43 0.34
N ASN A 691 -8.77 -13.28 -0.18
CA ASN A 691 -9.14 -12.11 0.60
C ASN A 691 -10.67 -11.92 0.72
N SER A 692 -11.42 -12.20 -0.35
CA SER A 692 -12.88 -12.01 -0.39
C SER A 692 -13.56 -13.12 -1.19
N VAL A 693 -14.86 -13.33 -0.94
CA VAL A 693 -15.70 -14.31 -1.64
C VAL A 693 -17.11 -13.76 -1.83
N VAL A 694 -17.68 -13.96 -3.03
CA VAL A 694 -19.07 -13.61 -3.33
C VAL A 694 -19.77 -14.74 -4.11
N VAL A 695 -21.05 -14.94 -3.82
CA VAL A 695 -21.92 -15.94 -4.45
C VAL A 695 -22.85 -15.24 -5.44
N ASP A 696 -23.07 -15.82 -6.62
CA ASP A 696 -24.06 -15.32 -7.57
C ASP A 696 -25.49 -15.60 -7.02
N PRO A 697 -26.28 -14.56 -6.74
CA PRO A 697 -27.64 -14.75 -6.21
C PRO A 697 -28.60 -15.48 -7.15
N ALA A 698 -28.30 -15.48 -8.46
CA ALA A 698 -29.13 -16.19 -9.46
C ALA A 698 -28.62 -17.61 -9.76
N ASN A 699 -27.38 -17.94 -9.35
CA ASN A 699 -26.79 -19.23 -9.58
C ASN A 699 -25.81 -19.60 -8.47
N PHE A 700 -26.28 -20.19 -7.41
CA PHE A 700 -25.48 -20.54 -6.23
C PHE A 700 -24.27 -21.45 -6.50
N LYS A 701 -24.22 -22.12 -7.67
CA LYS A 701 -23.05 -22.90 -8.12
C LYS A 701 -21.91 -22.02 -8.63
N ARG A 702 -22.22 -20.77 -8.94
CA ARG A 702 -21.24 -19.78 -9.40
C ARG A 702 -20.78 -18.92 -8.21
N VAL A 703 -19.50 -18.98 -7.91
CA VAL A 703 -18.86 -18.26 -6.83
C VAL A 703 -17.54 -17.67 -7.33
N TRP A 704 -17.21 -16.47 -6.89
CA TRP A 704 -15.94 -15.83 -7.17
C TRP A 704 -15.15 -15.58 -5.90
N VAL A 705 -13.83 -15.65 -6.01
CA VAL A 705 -12.90 -15.28 -4.92
C VAL A 705 -11.84 -14.31 -5.41
N ALA A 706 -11.53 -13.32 -4.58
CA ALA A 706 -10.41 -12.42 -4.74
C ALA A 706 -9.17 -13.02 -4.06
N ALA A 707 -8.03 -13.01 -4.75
CA ALA A 707 -6.78 -13.53 -4.21
C ALA A 707 -5.65 -12.48 -4.33
N ASP A 708 -4.52 -12.73 -3.70
CA ASP A 708 -3.33 -11.85 -3.82
C ASP A 708 -2.83 -11.71 -5.27
N VAL A 709 -3.28 -12.55 -6.19
CA VAL A 709 -3.10 -12.35 -7.64
C VAL A 709 -4.41 -12.69 -8.35
N GLY A 710 -5.19 -11.68 -8.66
CA GLY A 710 -6.39 -11.76 -9.49
C GLY A 710 -7.61 -12.42 -8.84
N VAL A 711 -8.59 -12.70 -9.68
CA VAL A 711 -9.91 -13.27 -9.32
C VAL A 711 -10.04 -14.67 -9.91
N TYR A 712 -10.67 -15.57 -9.17
CA TYR A 712 -10.96 -16.94 -9.59
C TYR A 712 -12.46 -17.23 -9.49
N GLN A 713 -12.96 -18.14 -10.32
CA GLN A 713 -14.36 -18.51 -10.39
C GLN A 713 -14.52 -20.03 -10.27
N THR A 714 -15.57 -20.46 -9.60
CA THR A 714 -16.15 -21.79 -9.75
C THR A 714 -17.55 -21.68 -10.35
N VAL A 715 -17.99 -22.70 -11.11
CA VAL A 715 -19.36 -22.85 -11.63
C VAL A 715 -19.98 -24.18 -11.20
N ASN A 716 -19.31 -24.90 -10.32
CA ASN A 716 -19.68 -26.24 -9.85
C ASN A 716 -19.61 -26.39 -8.34
N LEU A 717 -20.01 -25.30 -7.64
CA LEU A 717 -20.13 -25.28 -6.17
C LEU A 717 -18.78 -25.54 -5.47
N GLY A 718 -17.67 -25.01 -6.04
CA GLY A 718 -16.35 -25.08 -5.45
C GLY A 718 -15.61 -26.42 -5.66
N THR A 719 -16.11 -27.30 -6.54
CA THR A 719 -15.40 -28.54 -6.87
C THR A 719 -14.10 -28.23 -7.61
N ASN A 720 -14.09 -27.20 -8.45
CA ASN A 720 -12.89 -26.72 -9.14
C ASN A 720 -12.97 -25.21 -9.41
N TRP A 721 -11.83 -24.54 -9.30
CA TRP A 721 -11.69 -23.13 -9.57
C TRP A 721 -10.87 -22.86 -10.83
N THR A 722 -11.22 -21.82 -11.55
CA THR A 722 -10.51 -21.37 -12.75
C THR A 722 -10.24 -19.88 -12.68
N PRO A 723 -9.13 -19.39 -13.27
CA PRO A 723 -8.86 -17.97 -13.36
C PRO A 723 -9.99 -17.20 -14.04
N PHE A 724 -10.36 -16.06 -13.47
CA PHE A 724 -11.40 -15.16 -13.94
C PHE A 724 -10.89 -13.71 -14.02
N SER A 725 -9.65 -13.53 -14.49
CA SER A 725 -8.90 -12.27 -14.43
C SER A 725 -8.62 -11.67 -15.81
N ASN A 726 -9.38 -12.04 -16.86
CA ASN A 726 -9.14 -11.49 -18.19
C ASN A 726 -9.36 -9.96 -18.20
N GLY A 727 -8.31 -9.20 -18.54
CA GLY A 727 -8.31 -7.72 -18.48
C GLY A 727 -7.84 -7.15 -17.15
N LEU A 728 -7.91 -7.89 -16.04
CA LEU A 728 -7.41 -7.43 -14.73
C LEU A 728 -5.86 -7.45 -14.69
N PRO A 729 -5.18 -6.44 -14.15
CA PRO A 729 -3.75 -6.52 -13.90
C PRO A 729 -3.41 -7.58 -12.85
N ASN A 730 -2.14 -7.97 -12.74
CA ASN A 730 -1.66 -8.89 -11.72
C ASN A 730 -1.57 -8.21 -10.33
N ALA A 731 -2.55 -7.38 -10.00
CA ALA A 731 -2.68 -6.72 -8.70
C ALA A 731 -3.36 -7.64 -7.68
N MET A 732 -3.13 -7.35 -6.41
CA MET A 732 -3.88 -7.97 -5.32
C MET A 732 -5.34 -7.55 -5.41
N ALA A 733 -6.24 -8.51 -5.58
CA ALA A 733 -7.67 -8.30 -5.42
C ALA A 733 -7.99 -8.30 -3.92
N ALA A 734 -8.33 -7.14 -3.38
CA ALA A 734 -8.55 -6.95 -1.94
C ALA A 734 -9.98 -7.31 -1.53
N ASP A 735 -10.96 -6.83 -2.30
CA ASP A 735 -12.37 -7.07 -2.03
C ASP A 735 -13.17 -7.31 -3.30
N LEU A 736 -14.27 -8.04 -3.18
CA LEU A 736 -15.26 -8.32 -4.23
C LEU A 736 -16.65 -7.95 -3.76
N LEU A 737 -17.41 -7.33 -4.66
CA LEU A 737 -18.81 -7.02 -4.49
C LEU A 737 -19.59 -7.46 -5.73
N PHE A 738 -20.74 -8.12 -5.53
CA PHE A 738 -21.67 -8.45 -6.61
C PHE A 738 -22.91 -7.57 -6.52
N HIS A 739 -23.08 -6.66 -7.48
CA HIS A 739 -24.27 -5.82 -7.58
C HIS A 739 -25.40 -6.61 -8.23
N LYS A 740 -26.40 -6.99 -7.41
CA LYS A 740 -27.44 -7.94 -7.81
C LYS A 740 -28.32 -7.42 -8.93
N GLN A 741 -28.78 -6.18 -8.86
CA GLN A 741 -29.71 -5.58 -9.82
C GLN A 741 -29.10 -5.44 -11.21
N ASP A 742 -27.89 -4.92 -11.30
CA ASP A 742 -27.21 -4.67 -12.58
C ASP A 742 -26.33 -5.85 -13.02
N ARG A 743 -26.25 -6.92 -12.22
CA ARG A 743 -25.41 -8.09 -12.45
C ARG A 743 -23.96 -7.75 -12.75
N MET A 744 -23.40 -6.87 -11.94
CA MET A 744 -22.01 -6.42 -12.05
C MET A 744 -21.16 -7.03 -10.92
N LEU A 745 -20.05 -7.64 -11.30
CA LEU A 745 -19.00 -8.00 -10.36
C LEU A 745 -17.99 -6.85 -10.29
N ILE A 746 -17.70 -6.38 -9.09
CA ILE A 746 -16.83 -5.24 -8.81
C ILE A 746 -15.67 -5.72 -7.94
N CYS A 747 -14.46 -5.35 -8.29
CA CYS A 747 -13.24 -5.73 -7.59
C CYS A 747 -12.47 -4.49 -7.15
N ALA A 748 -12.25 -4.32 -5.84
CA ALA A 748 -11.22 -3.44 -5.31
C ALA A 748 -9.86 -4.10 -5.46
N THR A 749 -8.88 -3.35 -5.89
CA THR A 749 -7.50 -3.84 -5.93
C THR A 749 -6.60 -2.97 -5.07
N ARG A 750 -5.63 -3.60 -4.45
CA ARG A 750 -4.56 -2.88 -3.78
C ARG A 750 -3.61 -2.30 -4.84
N ASN A 751 -3.55 -0.96 -4.90
CA ASN A 751 -2.73 -0.17 -5.81
C ASN A 751 -3.11 -0.16 -7.32
N ARG A 752 -4.32 -0.63 -7.71
CA ARG A 752 -4.79 -0.52 -9.11
C ARG A 752 -6.26 -0.09 -9.19
N GLY A 753 -6.80 0.51 -8.09
CA GLY A 753 -8.16 1.03 -8.04
C GLY A 753 -9.23 -0.05 -8.19
N ALA A 754 -10.40 0.32 -8.72
CA ALA A 754 -11.55 -0.56 -8.89
C ALA A 754 -11.74 -1.01 -10.34
N TRP A 755 -12.27 -2.22 -10.48
CA TRP A 755 -12.52 -2.88 -11.76
C TRP A 755 -13.91 -3.50 -11.77
N VAL A 756 -14.55 -3.54 -12.93
CA VAL A 756 -15.90 -4.10 -13.10
C VAL A 756 -15.96 -5.08 -14.23
N MET A 757 -16.87 -6.04 -14.11
CA MET A 757 -17.23 -6.98 -15.15
C MET A 757 -18.71 -7.28 -15.07
N ALA A 758 -19.42 -7.23 -16.18
CA ALA A 758 -20.79 -7.70 -16.23
C ALA A 758 -20.83 -9.24 -16.23
N VAL A 759 -21.77 -9.78 -15.49
CA VAL A 759 -21.98 -11.22 -15.35
C VAL A 759 -23.32 -11.57 -15.99
N PRO A 760 -23.35 -12.49 -16.96
CA PRO A 760 -24.58 -12.92 -17.63
C PRO A 760 -25.56 -13.64 -16.71
#